data_433367f74c19f4f3769151b3ad3dd27a
#
_entry.id   433367f74c19f4f3769151b3ad3dd27a
#
_cell.length_a   1.000
_cell.length_b   1.000
_cell.length_c   1.000
_cell.angle_alpha   90.00
_cell.angle_beta   90.00
_cell.angle_gamma   90.00
#
_symmetry.space_group_name_H-M   'P 1'
#
loop_
_entity.id
_entity.type
_entity.pdbx_description
1 polymer ?
#
loop_
_entity_poly.entity_id
_entity_poly.type
_entity_poly.pdbx_seq_one_letter_code
_entity_poly.pdbx_strand_id
1 'polypeptide(L)'
;MSKETDLEEIQHLRRLIAKHEELYRRQNAPEISDFEFDELVARLGKLEAKYQEHAGPELGIGDDRAEGFQQRDHREPMLSLDNTYDEGDFRAFGERLQKALGTSDVDFVVEPKVDGVALSLTYERGRFVRAVTRGNGNRGDDVTHNIALIESLPRELADAPELLEIRGEVYMELAEFQRLNAEREAEGEALYANPRNLAAGTVKLLDHEEARKRRLSVLCYGLGACEPQVFASLSDFKRRLTQWGFPTRDDIPVQRGIEAAWAAIQKLDGLRRELPFPTDGAVVKVDRLAEQQKAGRTSKFPHWAVAFKFPPDRADTVLRAITMQVGRTGAITPVAELDPVLLAGSTVARATLHNADEIARKDIREGDTVRIQKAGEIIPQILEVVLAKRPAEAVPFDFEARLKELGLDGVRVGDEAAYKLRAPSREMKIRRLIHFACKQCLDIDGLGEAVAEQLVDLGLVDAPVDALKLNRGEWMMVEGFKEKSVDNMLAGLAQAKQRELWRAIHALGIPNVGTQTAKDLARHFKSLDALEAARSADLLHTKIGKKGGVTHEAVIPGVGVEVSESILSYFSDPNHRDWVRAMREAGLNLVEAAAAAAVAGIAGKTFVLTGTLPTLGRDEARDLIEKAGGKVSGSVSKKTDYVVAGEEAGSKLAKAQELGVPVLDEDGLRKLLG
;
A
#
# COMPACT_ATOMS: atom_id res chain seq x y z
N MET A 1 -12.85 -27.99 -18.81
CA MET A 1 -11.60 -28.23 -18.05
C MET A 1 -11.87 -29.39 -17.09
N SER A 2 -10.87 -30.18 -16.71
CA SER A 2 -11.05 -31.27 -15.76
C SER A 2 -11.29 -30.72 -14.33
N LYS A 3 -11.95 -31.51 -13.44
CA LYS A 3 -12.14 -31.10 -12.04
C LYS A 3 -10.82 -30.75 -11.37
N GLU A 4 -9.76 -31.47 -11.70
CA GLU A 4 -8.41 -31.31 -11.18
C GLU A 4 -7.80 -29.94 -11.57
N THR A 5 -7.95 -29.54 -12.83
CA THR A 5 -7.52 -28.21 -13.34
C THR A 5 -8.28 -27.07 -12.66
N ASP A 6 -9.60 -27.22 -12.46
CA ASP A 6 -10.42 -26.19 -11.78
C ASP A 6 -10.02 -26.05 -10.29
N LEU A 7 -9.62 -27.13 -9.60
CA LEU A 7 -9.15 -27.10 -8.23
C LEU A 7 -7.76 -26.47 -8.07
N GLU A 8 -6.86 -26.73 -9.00
CA GLU A 8 -5.56 -26.04 -9.06
C GLU A 8 -5.74 -24.54 -9.29
N GLU A 9 -6.68 -24.18 -10.15
CA GLU A 9 -7.02 -22.78 -10.42
C GLU A 9 -7.62 -22.08 -9.18
N ILE A 10 -8.49 -22.72 -8.40
CA ILE A 10 -9.00 -22.17 -7.14
C ILE A 10 -7.83 -21.84 -6.19
N GLN A 11 -6.87 -22.76 -6.03
CA GLN A 11 -5.72 -22.51 -5.17
C GLN A 11 -4.81 -21.39 -5.68
N HIS A 12 -4.63 -21.31 -6.99
CA HIS A 12 -3.87 -20.24 -7.62
C HIS A 12 -4.52 -18.88 -7.42
N LEU A 13 -5.82 -18.75 -7.71
CA LEU A 13 -6.58 -17.52 -7.54
C LEU A 13 -6.57 -17.04 -6.09
N ARG A 14 -6.73 -17.94 -5.11
CA ARG A 14 -6.65 -17.57 -3.68
C ARG A 14 -5.30 -17.00 -3.29
N ARG A 15 -4.19 -17.57 -3.77
CA ARG A 15 -2.85 -17.05 -3.51
C ARG A 15 -2.65 -15.68 -4.16
N LEU A 16 -3.13 -15.52 -5.39
CA LEU A 16 -3.00 -14.29 -6.15
C LEU A 16 -3.82 -13.15 -5.51
N ILE A 17 -5.06 -13.43 -5.12
CA ILE A 17 -5.92 -12.48 -4.41
C ILE A 17 -5.28 -12.06 -3.07
N ALA A 18 -4.78 -13.01 -2.27
CA ALA A 18 -4.13 -12.69 -1.02
C ALA A 18 -2.87 -11.80 -1.19
N LYS A 19 -2.06 -12.07 -2.23
CA LYS A 19 -0.91 -11.23 -2.59
C LYS A 19 -1.33 -9.80 -2.92
N HIS A 20 -2.31 -9.65 -3.81
CA HIS A 20 -2.75 -8.32 -4.25
C HIS A 20 -3.50 -7.55 -3.15
N GLU A 21 -4.21 -8.24 -2.25
CA GLU A 21 -4.79 -7.61 -1.06
C GLU A 21 -3.72 -7.02 -0.13
N GLU A 22 -2.64 -7.75 0.11
CA GLU A 22 -1.51 -7.29 0.92
C GLU A 22 -0.82 -6.08 0.29
N LEU A 23 -0.51 -6.14 -1.02
CA LEU A 23 0.10 -5.05 -1.78
C LEU A 23 -0.77 -3.78 -1.76
N TYR A 24 -2.06 -3.94 -1.98
CA TYR A 24 -3.01 -2.84 -2.07
C TYR A 24 -3.25 -2.17 -0.71
N ARG A 25 -3.57 -2.98 0.34
CA ARG A 25 -4.09 -2.45 1.61
C ARG A 25 -3.00 -2.09 2.62
N ARG A 26 -1.89 -2.82 2.64
CA ARG A 26 -0.83 -2.62 3.63
C ARG A 26 0.40 -1.92 3.08
N GLN A 27 0.73 -2.18 1.82
CA GLN A 27 1.93 -1.63 1.20
C GLN A 27 1.64 -0.39 0.37
N ASN A 28 0.36 -0.06 0.09
CA ASN A 28 -0.08 1.01 -0.81
C ASN A 28 0.65 0.96 -2.17
N ALA A 29 0.95 -0.25 -2.65
CA ALA A 29 1.69 -0.54 -3.87
C ALA A 29 0.93 -1.55 -4.76
N PRO A 30 -0.26 -1.21 -5.30
CA PRO A 30 -1.04 -2.11 -6.14
C PRO A 30 -0.29 -2.43 -7.44
N GLU A 31 -0.24 -3.71 -7.80
CA GLU A 31 0.31 -4.19 -9.08
C GLU A 31 -0.76 -4.37 -10.16
N ILE A 32 -2.02 -4.54 -9.75
CA ILE A 32 -3.18 -4.69 -10.65
C ILE A 32 -4.26 -3.65 -10.31
N SER A 33 -5.16 -3.41 -11.25
CA SER A 33 -6.30 -2.51 -11.04
C SER A 33 -7.35 -3.12 -10.11
N ASP A 34 -8.17 -2.27 -9.50
CA ASP A 34 -9.33 -2.70 -8.72
C ASP A 34 -10.27 -3.59 -9.58
N PHE A 35 -10.40 -3.26 -10.86
CA PHE A 35 -11.19 -4.04 -11.81
C PHE A 35 -10.60 -5.44 -12.02
N GLU A 36 -9.30 -5.56 -12.27
CA GLU A 36 -8.63 -6.85 -12.43
C GLU A 36 -8.67 -7.67 -11.14
N PHE A 37 -8.52 -7.02 -9.98
CA PHE A 37 -8.67 -7.67 -8.69
C PHE A 37 -10.09 -8.21 -8.49
N ASP A 38 -11.10 -7.41 -8.82
CA ASP A 38 -12.50 -7.81 -8.75
C ASP A 38 -12.82 -8.96 -9.72
N GLU A 39 -12.21 -8.99 -10.93
CA GLU A 39 -12.31 -10.12 -11.86
C GLU A 39 -11.74 -11.42 -11.27
N LEU A 40 -10.59 -11.35 -10.59
CA LEU A 40 -10.01 -12.51 -9.90
C LEU A 40 -10.96 -13.05 -8.82
N VAL A 41 -11.53 -12.14 -8.03
CA VAL A 41 -12.49 -12.49 -6.97
C VAL A 41 -13.77 -13.10 -7.55
N ALA A 42 -14.32 -12.50 -8.63
CA ALA A 42 -15.50 -13.01 -9.31
C ALA A 42 -15.26 -14.39 -9.94
N ARG A 43 -14.07 -14.61 -10.54
CA ARG A 43 -13.67 -15.88 -11.11
C ARG A 43 -13.53 -16.97 -10.05
N LEU A 44 -12.88 -16.64 -8.92
CA LEU A 44 -12.79 -17.54 -7.77
C LEU A 44 -14.18 -17.92 -7.27
N GLY A 45 -15.07 -16.94 -7.07
CA GLY A 45 -16.45 -17.18 -6.61
C GLY A 45 -17.25 -18.11 -7.52
N LYS A 46 -17.12 -17.98 -8.85
CA LYS A 46 -17.76 -18.89 -9.83
C LYS A 46 -17.23 -20.33 -9.71
N LEU A 47 -15.93 -20.51 -9.53
CA LEU A 47 -15.31 -21.82 -9.37
C LEU A 47 -15.69 -22.46 -8.02
N GLU A 48 -15.69 -21.71 -6.94
CA GLU A 48 -16.08 -22.20 -5.62
C GLU A 48 -17.56 -22.56 -5.52
N ALA A 49 -18.44 -21.78 -6.19
CA ALA A 49 -19.86 -22.12 -6.30
C ALA A 49 -20.09 -23.44 -7.05
N LYS A 50 -19.23 -23.77 -8.03
CA LYS A 50 -19.25 -25.05 -8.75
C LYS A 50 -18.74 -26.23 -7.91
N TYR A 51 -17.81 -25.98 -6.99
CA TYR A 51 -17.15 -27.00 -6.17
C TYR A 51 -17.24 -26.66 -4.68
N GLN A 52 -18.46 -26.56 -4.14
CA GLN A 52 -18.73 -26.14 -2.76
C GLN A 52 -17.97 -26.95 -1.68
N GLU A 53 -17.68 -28.23 -1.92
CA GLU A 53 -16.89 -29.11 -1.03
C GLU A 53 -15.41 -28.69 -0.93
N HIS A 54 -14.92 -27.86 -1.84
CA HIS A 54 -13.56 -27.32 -1.90
C HIS A 54 -13.49 -25.81 -1.71
N ALA A 55 -14.63 -25.18 -1.41
CA ALA A 55 -14.67 -23.77 -1.04
C ALA A 55 -13.85 -23.57 0.24
N GLY A 56 -12.92 -22.63 0.21
CA GLY A 56 -12.15 -22.30 1.40
C GLY A 56 -12.88 -21.30 2.31
N PRO A 57 -12.22 -20.76 3.34
CA PRO A 57 -12.82 -19.72 4.16
C PRO A 57 -13.23 -18.52 3.29
N GLU A 58 -14.38 -17.93 3.65
CA GLU A 58 -14.89 -16.74 2.96
C GLU A 58 -13.85 -15.62 2.97
N LEU A 59 -13.62 -14.99 1.81
CA LEU A 59 -12.73 -13.84 1.72
C LEU A 59 -13.30 -12.71 2.59
N GLY A 60 -12.52 -12.22 3.53
CA GLY A 60 -12.91 -11.14 4.44
C GLY A 60 -13.12 -9.79 3.73
N ILE A 61 -13.50 -8.78 4.50
CA ILE A 61 -13.66 -7.39 4.03
C ILE A 61 -12.30 -6.77 3.63
N GLY A 62 -11.19 -7.43 3.98
CA GLY A 62 -9.84 -6.89 3.94
C GLY A 62 -9.54 -6.06 5.20
N ASP A 63 -8.28 -5.85 5.50
CA ASP A 63 -7.83 -5.19 6.73
C ASP A 63 -6.82 -4.09 6.41
N ASP A 64 -7.19 -2.82 6.66
CA ASP A 64 -6.36 -1.65 6.41
C ASP A 64 -5.66 -1.11 7.67
N ARG A 65 -5.74 -1.84 8.81
CA ARG A 65 -5.17 -1.40 10.08
C ARG A 65 -3.65 -1.32 10.01
N ALA A 66 -3.10 -0.24 10.54
CA ALA A 66 -1.67 0.03 10.58
C ALA A 66 -1.10 -0.12 12.01
N GLU A 67 0.18 -0.42 12.09
CA GLU A 67 0.90 -0.38 13.36
C GLU A 67 1.10 1.06 13.83
N GLY A 68 1.01 1.28 15.15
CA GLY A 68 1.19 2.60 15.76
C GLY A 68 -0.10 3.34 16.09
N PHE A 69 -1.25 2.95 15.54
CA PHE A 69 -2.55 3.55 15.86
C PHE A 69 -3.30 2.79 16.95
N GLN A 70 -4.01 3.55 17.80
CA GLN A 70 -4.95 2.93 18.73
C GLN A 70 -6.13 2.39 17.95
N GLN A 71 -6.45 1.09 18.14
CA GLN A 71 -7.58 0.48 17.47
C GLN A 71 -8.87 0.61 18.28
N ARG A 72 -9.98 0.83 17.57
CA ARG A 72 -11.33 0.98 18.14
C ARG A 72 -12.31 0.05 17.46
N ASP A 73 -13.22 -0.52 18.25
CA ASP A 73 -14.33 -1.30 17.74
C ASP A 73 -15.41 -0.35 17.20
N HIS A 74 -16.00 -0.72 16.05
CA HIS A 74 -17.17 -0.03 15.52
C HIS A 74 -18.42 -0.46 16.29
N ARG A 75 -19.32 0.48 16.60
CA ARG A 75 -20.62 0.16 17.21
C ARG A 75 -21.50 -0.63 16.25
N GLU A 76 -21.46 -0.25 14.99
CA GLU A 76 -22.06 -0.99 13.89
C GLU A 76 -20.97 -1.34 12.86
N PRO A 77 -20.96 -2.57 12.31
CA PRO A 77 -19.96 -2.97 11.34
C PRO A 77 -19.93 -2.06 10.11
N MET A 78 -18.72 -1.74 9.64
CA MET A 78 -18.51 -1.04 8.37
C MET A 78 -18.36 -2.09 7.25
N LEU A 79 -19.46 -2.44 6.63
CA LEU A 79 -19.52 -3.46 5.58
C LEU A 79 -18.92 -2.94 4.27
N SER A 80 -18.45 -3.86 3.44
CA SER A 80 -18.16 -3.60 2.03
C SER A 80 -19.47 -3.54 1.22
N LEU A 81 -19.37 -3.14 -0.04
CA LEU A 81 -20.52 -3.19 -0.97
C LEU A 81 -20.28 -4.33 -1.96
N ASP A 82 -21.37 -4.96 -2.38
CA ASP A 82 -21.34 -5.85 -3.55
C ASP A 82 -21.15 -5.02 -4.82
N ASN A 83 -20.44 -5.56 -5.81
CA ASN A 83 -20.13 -4.84 -7.04
C ASN A 83 -21.02 -5.32 -8.20
N THR A 84 -21.40 -4.37 -9.05
CA THR A 84 -22.02 -4.62 -10.35
C THR A 84 -21.26 -3.87 -11.45
N TYR A 85 -21.19 -4.44 -12.64
CA TYR A 85 -20.34 -3.94 -13.72
C TYR A 85 -21.12 -3.59 -14.98
N ASP A 86 -22.34 -4.12 -15.12
CA ASP A 86 -23.22 -3.86 -16.23
C ASP A 86 -24.67 -3.68 -15.79
N GLU A 87 -25.50 -3.29 -16.75
CA GLU A 87 -26.93 -3.06 -16.53
C GLU A 87 -27.65 -4.33 -16.05
N GLY A 88 -27.27 -5.51 -16.57
CA GLY A 88 -27.86 -6.79 -16.21
C GLY A 88 -27.63 -7.12 -14.74
N ASP A 89 -26.40 -6.97 -14.26
CA ASP A 89 -26.04 -7.16 -12.86
C ASP A 89 -26.83 -6.21 -11.94
N PHE A 90 -26.92 -4.93 -12.35
CA PHE A 90 -27.65 -3.93 -11.59
C PHE A 90 -29.16 -4.23 -11.54
N ARG A 91 -29.76 -4.66 -12.64
CA ARG A 91 -31.19 -5.10 -12.68
C ARG A 91 -31.41 -6.33 -11.80
N ALA A 92 -30.50 -7.30 -11.82
CA ALA A 92 -30.56 -8.47 -10.96
C ALA A 92 -30.48 -8.10 -9.46
N PHE A 93 -29.71 -7.07 -9.08
CA PHE A 93 -29.77 -6.50 -7.74
C PHE A 93 -31.19 -5.97 -7.42
N GLY A 94 -31.77 -5.20 -8.31
CA GLY A 94 -33.14 -4.68 -8.16
C GLY A 94 -34.17 -5.78 -7.95
N GLU A 95 -34.11 -6.86 -8.73
CA GLU A 95 -35.01 -8.01 -8.61
C GLU A 95 -34.88 -8.73 -7.26
N ARG A 96 -33.64 -8.97 -6.81
CA ARG A 96 -33.39 -9.55 -5.48
C ARG A 96 -33.96 -8.69 -4.37
N LEU A 97 -33.79 -7.37 -4.48
CA LEU A 97 -34.29 -6.41 -3.51
C LEU A 97 -35.82 -6.37 -3.47
N GLN A 98 -36.49 -6.31 -4.64
CA GLN A 98 -37.93 -6.35 -4.74
C GLN A 98 -38.53 -7.61 -4.12
N LYS A 99 -37.88 -8.76 -4.35
CA LYS A 99 -38.27 -10.03 -3.71
C LYS A 99 -38.17 -9.98 -2.20
N ALA A 100 -37.09 -9.41 -1.68
CA ALA A 100 -36.84 -9.29 -0.23
C ALA A 100 -37.83 -8.33 0.44
N LEU A 101 -38.15 -7.21 -0.22
CA LEU A 101 -39.03 -6.18 0.31
C LEU A 101 -40.54 -6.50 0.03
N GLY A 102 -40.81 -7.34 -0.97
CA GLY A 102 -42.19 -7.64 -1.40
C GLY A 102 -42.90 -6.49 -2.13
N THR A 103 -42.12 -5.54 -2.68
CA THR A 103 -42.62 -4.37 -3.43
C THR A 103 -41.64 -3.97 -4.51
N SER A 104 -42.15 -3.42 -5.62
CA SER A 104 -41.31 -2.77 -6.66
C SER A 104 -41.21 -1.25 -6.47
N ASP A 105 -41.98 -0.68 -5.56
CA ASP A 105 -41.98 0.75 -5.24
C ASP A 105 -40.92 1.03 -4.16
N VAL A 106 -39.65 1.13 -4.59
CA VAL A 106 -38.49 1.35 -3.73
C VAL A 106 -37.82 2.66 -4.13
N ASP A 107 -37.57 3.50 -3.16
CA ASP A 107 -36.85 4.75 -3.33
C ASP A 107 -35.35 4.52 -3.12
N PHE A 108 -34.49 5.09 -4.02
CA PHE A 108 -33.05 4.95 -3.99
C PHE A 108 -32.34 6.29 -3.87
N VAL A 109 -31.26 6.32 -3.08
CA VAL A 109 -30.24 7.35 -3.10
C VAL A 109 -29.09 6.87 -3.99
N VAL A 110 -28.71 7.70 -4.98
CA VAL A 110 -27.58 7.44 -5.88
C VAL A 110 -26.49 8.48 -5.60
N GLU A 111 -25.27 8.02 -5.37
CA GLU A 111 -24.15 8.86 -4.97
C GLU A 111 -22.89 8.49 -5.77
N PRO A 112 -21.95 9.45 -5.99
CA PRO A 112 -20.62 9.09 -6.52
C PRO A 112 -19.90 8.19 -5.53
N LYS A 113 -19.26 7.13 -6.05
CA LYS A 113 -18.36 6.30 -5.28
C LYS A 113 -17.00 6.99 -5.21
N VAL A 114 -16.81 7.78 -4.17
CA VAL A 114 -15.53 8.49 -3.94
C VAL A 114 -14.43 7.48 -3.72
N ASP A 115 -13.31 7.68 -4.38
CA ASP A 115 -12.12 6.85 -4.20
C ASP A 115 -11.20 7.45 -3.13
N GLY A 116 -11.36 6.98 -1.90
CA GLY A 116 -10.72 7.50 -0.72
C GLY A 116 -10.53 6.46 0.39
N VAL A 117 -10.63 6.90 1.63
CA VAL A 117 -10.53 6.10 2.85
C VAL A 117 -11.82 6.21 3.65
N ALA A 118 -12.52 5.09 3.77
CA ALA A 118 -13.76 5.03 4.53
C ALA A 118 -13.51 5.19 6.04
N LEU A 119 -14.33 6.00 6.69
CA LEU A 119 -14.24 6.24 8.12
C LEU A 119 -15.61 6.42 8.79
N SER A 120 -15.61 6.25 10.10
CA SER A 120 -16.71 6.57 11.01
C SER A 120 -16.35 7.78 11.84
N LEU A 121 -17.19 8.82 11.80
CA LEU A 121 -17.10 10.02 12.64
C LEU A 121 -18.10 9.87 13.79
N THR A 122 -17.64 9.96 15.02
CA THR A 122 -18.51 9.87 16.21
C THR A 122 -18.70 11.25 16.82
N TYR A 123 -19.96 11.60 17.04
CA TYR A 123 -20.40 12.78 17.79
C TYR A 123 -21.15 12.35 19.04
N GLU A 124 -20.79 12.90 20.18
CA GLU A 124 -21.49 12.72 21.45
C GLU A 124 -22.05 14.06 21.90
N ARG A 125 -23.35 14.12 22.10
CA ARG A 125 -24.07 15.36 22.46
C ARG A 125 -23.74 16.53 21.54
N GLY A 126 -23.68 16.24 20.25
CA GLY A 126 -23.35 17.19 19.20
C GLY A 126 -21.87 17.57 19.08
N ARG A 127 -20.95 17.03 19.89
CA ARG A 127 -19.52 17.32 19.79
C ARG A 127 -18.77 16.21 19.08
N PHE A 128 -17.88 16.57 18.16
CA PHE A 128 -16.97 15.62 17.54
C PHE A 128 -16.00 15.05 18.56
N VAL A 129 -16.01 13.72 18.73
CA VAL A 129 -15.16 13.03 19.71
C VAL A 129 -14.18 12.04 19.09
N ARG A 130 -14.51 11.50 17.89
CA ARG A 130 -13.67 10.44 17.33
C ARG A 130 -13.85 10.26 15.82
N ALA A 131 -12.75 9.84 15.17
CA ALA A 131 -12.75 9.31 13.80
C ALA A 131 -12.00 7.98 13.76
N VAL A 132 -12.60 6.95 13.15
CA VAL A 132 -12.03 5.59 13.08
C VAL A 132 -12.09 5.10 11.64
N THR A 133 -10.97 4.60 11.09
CA THR A 133 -10.95 3.99 9.74
C THR A 133 -11.80 2.72 9.72
N ARG A 134 -12.17 2.25 8.53
CA ARG A 134 -12.96 1.02 8.40
C ARG A 134 -12.27 -0.20 9.04
N GLY A 135 -10.92 -0.30 8.89
CA GLY A 135 -10.17 -1.45 9.34
C GLY A 135 -10.66 -2.75 8.69
N ASN A 136 -10.89 -3.77 9.50
CA ASN A 136 -11.47 -5.04 9.06
C ASN A 136 -13.01 -5.09 9.09
N GLY A 137 -13.63 -3.93 9.17
CA GLY A 137 -15.10 -3.77 9.24
C GLY A 137 -15.68 -3.81 10.65
N ASN A 138 -15.07 -4.49 11.60
CA ASN A 138 -15.47 -4.51 13.00
C ASN A 138 -14.60 -3.61 13.88
N ARG A 139 -13.37 -3.38 13.47
CA ARG A 139 -12.36 -2.64 14.21
C ARG A 139 -11.44 -1.88 13.25
N GLY A 140 -11.18 -0.60 13.53
CA GLY A 140 -10.33 0.27 12.74
C GLY A 140 -9.33 1.07 13.57
N ASP A 141 -8.49 1.85 12.91
CA ASP A 141 -7.50 2.73 13.51
C ASP A 141 -8.15 4.05 13.93
N ASP A 142 -7.84 4.52 15.13
CA ASP A 142 -8.23 5.84 15.63
C ASP A 142 -7.36 6.91 14.97
N VAL A 143 -7.94 7.64 14.04
CA VAL A 143 -7.30 8.69 13.24
C VAL A 143 -7.84 10.08 13.60
N THR A 144 -8.42 10.23 14.77
CA THR A 144 -9.10 11.45 15.24
C THR A 144 -8.25 12.69 15.06
N HIS A 145 -6.96 12.62 15.41
CA HIS A 145 -6.04 13.77 15.31
C HIS A 145 -5.92 14.30 13.87
N ASN A 146 -5.69 13.43 12.90
CA ASN A 146 -5.53 13.85 11.51
C ASN A 146 -6.84 14.30 10.88
N ILE A 147 -7.95 13.62 11.19
CA ILE A 147 -9.28 14.02 10.73
C ILE A 147 -9.71 15.34 11.36
N ALA A 148 -9.28 15.60 12.59
CA ALA A 148 -9.48 16.88 13.22
C ALA A 148 -8.78 18.06 12.53
N LEU A 149 -7.90 17.87 11.58
CA LEU A 149 -7.26 18.92 10.77
C LEU A 149 -8.12 19.34 9.57
N ILE A 150 -9.15 18.59 9.22
CA ILE A 150 -10.04 18.90 8.10
C ILE A 150 -10.90 20.10 8.46
N GLU A 151 -10.71 21.20 7.75
CA GLU A 151 -11.38 22.48 8.03
C GLU A 151 -12.90 22.41 7.81
N SER A 152 -13.33 21.66 6.79
CA SER A 152 -14.75 21.49 6.45
C SER A 152 -15.52 20.58 7.39
N LEU A 153 -14.87 19.96 8.41
CA LEU A 153 -15.52 19.08 9.35
C LEU A 153 -16.12 19.87 10.51
N PRO A 154 -17.47 19.92 10.71
CA PRO A 154 -18.09 20.57 11.83
C PRO A 154 -17.66 19.96 13.17
N ARG A 155 -17.28 20.78 14.14
CA ARG A 155 -16.86 20.32 15.48
C ARG A 155 -18.03 20.19 16.44
N GLU A 156 -19.07 20.97 16.22
CA GLU A 156 -20.28 21.01 17.03
C GLU A 156 -21.51 20.99 16.12
N LEU A 157 -22.50 20.20 16.49
CA LEU A 157 -23.76 20.02 15.77
C LEU A 157 -24.91 20.50 16.66
N ALA A 158 -25.72 21.42 16.16
CA ALA A 158 -26.92 21.86 16.88
C ALA A 158 -28.02 20.80 16.80
N ASP A 159 -28.73 20.59 17.91
CA ASP A 159 -29.87 19.64 17.96
C ASP A 159 -29.54 18.23 17.46
N ALA A 160 -28.35 17.74 17.73
CA ALA A 160 -27.91 16.40 17.40
C ALA A 160 -28.39 15.37 18.43
N PRO A 161 -28.57 14.10 18.06
CA PRO A 161 -28.79 12.99 19.00
C PRO A 161 -27.68 12.91 20.06
N GLU A 162 -27.96 12.23 21.19
CA GLU A 162 -26.93 12.01 22.22
C GLU A 162 -25.70 11.30 21.68
N LEU A 163 -25.93 10.31 20.79
CA LEU A 163 -24.89 9.62 20.03
C LEU A 163 -25.25 9.65 18.55
N LEU A 164 -24.28 10.03 17.74
CA LEU A 164 -24.39 10.00 16.28
C LEU A 164 -23.08 9.53 15.65
N GLU A 165 -23.13 8.45 14.88
CA GLU A 165 -22.05 8.03 14.00
C GLU A 165 -22.40 8.37 12.54
N ILE A 166 -21.49 9.09 11.89
CA ILE A 166 -21.59 9.49 10.48
C ILE A 166 -20.56 8.71 9.68
N ARG A 167 -20.97 8.05 8.61
CA ARG A 167 -20.06 7.38 7.67
C ARG A 167 -19.66 8.34 6.57
N GLY A 168 -18.37 8.37 6.25
CA GLY A 168 -17.83 9.23 5.21
C GLY A 168 -16.60 8.62 4.55
N GLU A 169 -16.16 9.28 3.48
CA GLU A 169 -14.91 9.00 2.80
C GLU A 169 -13.99 10.20 2.92
N VAL A 170 -12.77 9.99 3.41
CA VAL A 170 -11.71 10.99 3.33
C VAL A 170 -10.98 10.82 2.03
N TYR A 171 -10.74 11.91 1.35
CA TYR A 171 -10.12 11.92 0.04
C TYR A 171 -9.20 13.12 -0.14
N MET A 172 -8.37 13.07 -1.18
CA MET A 172 -7.55 14.19 -1.66
C MET A 172 -8.25 14.78 -2.87
N GLU A 173 -8.48 16.10 -2.88
CA GLU A 173 -8.98 16.78 -4.07
C GLU A 173 -7.95 16.72 -5.21
N LEU A 174 -8.44 16.62 -6.46
CA LEU A 174 -7.57 16.53 -7.63
C LEU A 174 -6.67 17.75 -7.77
N ALA A 175 -7.18 18.95 -7.46
CA ALA A 175 -6.40 20.20 -7.49
C ALA A 175 -5.28 20.20 -6.44
N GLU A 176 -5.57 19.71 -5.23
CA GLU A 176 -4.59 19.60 -4.15
C GLU A 176 -3.50 18.56 -4.46
N PHE A 177 -3.90 17.41 -5.02
CA PHE A 177 -2.97 16.39 -5.48
C PHE A 177 -2.00 16.94 -6.55
N GLN A 178 -2.52 17.72 -7.52
CA GLN A 178 -1.69 18.36 -8.54
C GLN A 178 -0.73 19.39 -7.92
N ARG A 179 -1.20 20.20 -6.96
CA ARG A 179 -0.36 21.15 -6.23
C ARG A 179 0.81 20.49 -5.54
N LEU A 180 0.54 19.42 -4.77
CA LEU A 180 1.56 18.67 -4.03
C LEU A 180 2.58 18.01 -4.98
N ASN A 181 2.13 17.49 -6.11
CA ASN A 181 3.04 16.91 -7.11
C ASN A 181 3.89 17.96 -7.81
N ALA A 182 3.36 19.16 -8.09
CA ALA A 182 4.14 20.25 -8.64
C ALA A 182 5.23 20.75 -7.68
N GLU A 183 4.95 20.79 -6.37
CA GLU A 183 5.96 21.11 -5.34
C GLU A 183 7.08 20.08 -5.31
N ARG A 184 6.74 18.78 -5.31
CA ARG A 184 7.72 17.68 -5.32
C ARG A 184 8.58 17.70 -6.60
N GLU A 185 7.97 17.96 -7.75
CA GLU A 185 8.69 18.08 -9.02
C GLU A 185 9.71 19.23 -8.98
N ALA A 186 9.32 20.37 -8.41
CA ALA A 186 10.22 21.51 -8.23
C ALA A 186 11.40 21.22 -7.27
N GLU A 187 11.18 20.32 -6.30
CA GLU A 187 12.19 19.84 -5.34
C GLU A 187 12.98 18.63 -5.85
N GLY A 188 12.66 18.12 -7.05
CA GLY A 188 13.32 16.93 -7.63
C GLY A 188 12.98 15.63 -6.93
N GLU A 189 11.85 15.59 -6.21
CA GLU A 189 11.39 14.41 -5.50
C GLU A 189 10.45 13.53 -6.37
N ALA A 190 10.35 12.24 -6.01
CA ALA A 190 9.42 11.32 -6.68
C ALA A 190 7.96 11.76 -6.47
N LEU A 191 7.17 11.79 -7.55
CA LEU A 191 5.77 12.19 -7.49
C LEU A 191 4.90 11.16 -6.75
N TYR A 192 3.84 11.64 -6.13
CA TYR A 192 2.80 10.76 -5.59
C TYR A 192 2.05 10.08 -6.74
N ALA A 193 1.75 8.82 -6.56
CA ALA A 193 1.21 7.97 -7.62
C ALA A 193 -0.28 8.25 -7.91
N ASN A 194 -1.11 8.35 -6.87
CA ASN A 194 -2.53 8.68 -7.00
C ASN A 194 -3.07 9.39 -5.75
N PRO A 195 -4.20 10.12 -5.86
CA PRO A 195 -4.78 10.87 -4.76
C PRO A 195 -5.31 9.99 -3.63
N ARG A 196 -5.84 8.78 -3.90
CA ARG A 196 -6.33 7.85 -2.88
C ARG A 196 -5.21 7.36 -1.97
N ASN A 197 -4.10 6.88 -2.55
CA ASN A 197 -2.96 6.40 -1.76
C ASN A 197 -2.33 7.53 -0.95
N LEU A 198 -2.28 8.75 -1.52
CA LEU A 198 -1.82 9.92 -0.78
C LEU A 198 -2.75 10.26 0.38
N ALA A 199 -4.07 10.20 0.18
CA ALA A 199 -5.05 10.39 1.26
C ALA A 199 -4.89 9.32 2.34
N ALA A 200 -4.78 8.05 1.97
CA ALA A 200 -4.59 6.93 2.91
C ALA A 200 -3.31 7.07 3.73
N GLY A 201 -2.20 7.42 3.09
CA GLY A 201 -0.94 7.71 3.77
C GLY A 201 -1.04 8.91 4.71
N THR A 202 -1.74 9.97 4.28
CA THR A 202 -1.89 11.20 5.08
C THR A 202 -2.77 10.98 6.31
N VAL A 203 -3.88 10.24 6.18
CA VAL A 203 -4.75 9.87 7.32
C VAL A 203 -3.96 9.12 8.39
N LYS A 204 -2.92 8.39 8.02
CA LYS A 204 -2.08 7.59 8.91
C LYS A 204 -0.70 8.19 9.18
N LEU A 205 -0.48 9.47 8.90
CA LEU A 205 0.73 10.18 9.29
C LEU A 205 0.76 10.38 10.80
N LEU A 206 1.93 10.11 11.40
CA LEU A 206 2.19 10.41 12.81
C LEU A 206 2.62 11.87 13.00
N ASP A 207 3.14 12.50 11.96
CA ASP A 207 3.48 13.93 11.92
C ASP A 207 2.24 14.75 11.52
N HIS A 208 1.64 15.43 12.49
CA HIS A 208 0.41 16.21 12.30
C HIS A 208 0.64 17.50 11.51
N GLU A 209 1.83 18.10 11.58
CA GLU A 209 2.16 19.29 10.79
C GLU A 209 2.29 18.94 9.30
N GLU A 210 2.88 17.80 9.00
CA GLU A 210 2.94 17.29 7.64
C GLU A 210 1.54 16.89 7.12
N ALA A 211 0.71 16.27 7.97
CA ALA A 211 -0.68 15.96 7.62
C ALA A 211 -1.50 17.22 7.31
N ARG A 212 -1.29 18.30 8.06
CA ARG A 212 -1.98 19.60 7.87
C ARG A 212 -1.66 20.24 6.50
N LYS A 213 -0.43 20.11 6.02
CA LYS A 213 0.00 20.66 4.71
C LYS A 213 -0.73 20.01 3.54
N ARG A 214 -1.20 18.77 3.72
CA ARG A 214 -1.82 17.94 2.69
C ARG A 214 -3.35 17.99 2.71
N ARG A 215 -3.95 19.07 2.98
CA ARG A 215 -5.37 19.45 2.94
C ARG A 215 -6.35 18.36 2.52
N LEU A 216 -6.65 17.43 3.44
CA LEU A 216 -7.64 16.39 3.19
C LEU A 216 -9.05 16.97 3.19
N SER A 217 -9.93 16.35 2.41
CA SER A 217 -11.38 16.61 2.39
C SER A 217 -12.16 15.37 2.82
N VAL A 218 -13.41 15.56 3.28
CA VAL A 218 -14.32 14.48 3.67
C VAL A 218 -15.67 14.64 2.99
N LEU A 219 -16.23 13.55 2.48
CA LEU A 219 -17.61 13.48 2.00
C LEU A 219 -18.41 12.53 2.88
N CYS A 220 -19.47 13.03 3.52
CA CYS A 220 -20.33 12.23 4.37
C CYS A 220 -21.52 11.65 3.59
N TYR A 221 -21.72 10.33 3.69
CA TYR A 221 -22.68 9.59 2.84
C TYR A 221 -23.56 8.60 3.57
N GLY A 222 -23.38 8.37 4.86
CA GLY A 222 -24.16 7.32 5.52
C GLY A 222 -24.29 7.51 7.02
N LEU A 223 -25.33 6.89 7.57
CA LEU A 223 -25.64 6.84 8.98
C LEU A 223 -25.05 5.54 9.57
N GLY A 224 -24.36 5.66 10.70
CA GLY A 224 -24.01 4.57 11.60
C GLY A 224 -24.95 4.51 12.79
N ALA A 225 -24.43 4.26 14.00
CA ALA A 225 -25.22 4.27 15.21
C ALA A 225 -25.83 5.67 15.47
N CYS A 226 -27.10 5.71 15.86
CA CYS A 226 -27.84 6.93 16.19
C CYS A 226 -28.75 6.68 17.39
N GLU A 227 -28.52 7.37 18.50
CA GLU A 227 -29.27 7.20 19.75
C GLU A 227 -29.73 8.57 20.30
N PRO A 228 -31.05 8.80 20.44
CA PRO A 228 -32.12 8.00 19.86
C PRO A 228 -32.17 8.07 18.33
N GLN A 229 -32.72 7.02 17.66
CA GLN A 229 -32.92 7.05 16.21
C GLN A 229 -33.97 8.10 15.84
N VAL A 230 -33.54 9.13 15.10
CA VAL A 230 -34.38 10.27 14.74
C VAL A 230 -34.62 10.40 13.24
N PHE A 231 -33.95 9.61 12.42
CA PHE A 231 -34.05 9.65 10.97
C PHE A 231 -34.90 8.51 10.43
N ALA A 232 -35.78 8.81 9.45
CA ALA A 232 -36.60 7.81 8.78
C ALA A 232 -35.96 7.31 7.48
N SER A 233 -35.11 8.13 6.86
CA SER A 233 -34.47 7.82 5.58
C SER A 233 -33.05 8.40 5.48
N LEU A 234 -32.26 7.92 4.51
CA LEU A 234 -30.94 8.48 4.19
C LEU A 234 -31.07 9.90 3.62
N SER A 235 -32.07 10.18 2.82
CA SER A 235 -32.33 11.51 2.26
C SER A 235 -32.66 12.53 3.35
N ASP A 236 -33.38 12.11 4.41
CA ASP A 236 -33.62 12.93 5.59
C ASP A 236 -32.34 13.22 6.37
N PHE A 237 -31.54 12.19 6.59
CA PHE A 237 -30.23 12.31 7.21
C PHE A 237 -29.28 13.23 6.40
N LYS A 238 -29.21 13.09 5.06
CA LYS A 238 -28.38 13.94 4.20
C LYS A 238 -28.78 15.42 4.28
N ARG A 239 -30.07 15.71 4.25
CA ARG A 239 -30.55 17.10 4.48
C ARG A 239 -30.10 17.65 5.82
N ARG A 240 -30.10 16.82 6.86
CA ARG A 240 -29.62 17.24 8.17
C ARG A 240 -28.11 17.45 8.19
N LEU A 241 -27.34 16.60 7.50
CA LEU A 241 -25.89 16.82 7.33
C LEU A 241 -25.60 18.15 6.67
N THR A 242 -26.30 18.50 5.59
CA THR A 242 -26.17 19.81 4.92
C THR A 242 -26.49 20.98 5.88
N GLN A 243 -27.54 20.86 6.70
CA GLN A 243 -27.89 21.87 7.71
C GLN A 243 -26.81 22.02 8.80
N TRP A 244 -26.12 20.96 9.15
CA TRP A 244 -25.00 20.98 10.08
C TRP A 244 -23.68 21.45 9.45
N GLY A 245 -23.67 21.70 8.12
CA GLY A 245 -22.51 22.22 7.40
C GLY A 245 -21.51 21.14 6.92
N PHE A 246 -21.91 19.85 6.92
CA PHE A 246 -21.06 18.82 6.34
C PHE A 246 -21.01 18.95 4.81
N PRO A 247 -19.85 18.69 4.20
CA PRO A 247 -19.77 18.45 2.78
C PRO A 247 -20.58 17.20 2.41
N THR A 248 -21.61 17.37 1.61
CA THR A 248 -22.49 16.31 1.11
C THR A 248 -22.74 16.48 -0.37
N ARG A 249 -23.27 15.45 -1.02
CA ARG A 249 -23.77 15.49 -2.40
C ARG A 249 -25.26 15.21 -2.35
N ASP A 250 -26.06 16.26 -2.46
CA ASP A 250 -27.54 16.24 -2.50
C ASP A 250 -28.12 16.76 -3.82
N ASP A 251 -27.25 17.00 -4.80
CA ASP A 251 -27.58 17.42 -6.16
C ASP A 251 -28.26 16.32 -7.01
N ILE A 252 -28.23 15.06 -6.57
CA ILE A 252 -28.95 13.95 -7.15
C ILE A 252 -30.18 13.67 -6.27
N PRO A 253 -31.41 13.93 -6.76
CA PRO A 253 -32.61 13.68 -5.98
C PRO A 253 -32.82 12.17 -5.74
N VAL A 254 -33.67 11.81 -4.79
CA VAL A 254 -34.10 10.43 -4.58
C VAL A 254 -34.74 9.88 -5.86
N GLN A 255 -34.31 8.68 -6.25
CA GLN A 255 -34.75 8.00 -7.47
C GLN A 255 -35.83 6.99 -7.14
N ARG A 256 -36.98 7.08 -7.79
CA ARG A 256 -38.09 6.14 -7.58
C ARG A 256 -38.00 4.96 -8.55
N GLY A 257 -37.72 3.78 -8.01
CA GLY A 257 -37.57 2.55 -8.78
C GLY A 257 -36.21 2.38 -9.44
N ILE A 258 -35.97 1.15 -9.93
CA ILE A 258 -34.66 0.74 -10.45
C ILE A 258 -34.27 1.46 -11.75
N GLU A 259 -35.27 1.78 -12.60
CA GLU A 259 -35.01 2.46 -13.88
C GLU A 259 -34.53 3.90 -13.67
N ALA A 260 -35.17 4.63 -12.73
CA ALA A 260 -34.72 5.98 -12.40
C ALA A 260 -33.31 5.96 -11.76
N ALA A 261 -33.02 4.96 -10.90
CA ALA A 261 -31.70 4.75 -10.33
C ALA A 261 -30.66 4.46 -11.42
N TRP A 262 -31.01 3.63 -12.43
CA TRP A 262 -30.11 3.37 -13.56
C TRP A 262 -29.83 4.64 -14.36
N ALA A 263 -30.85 5.43 -14.70
CA ALA A 263 -30.63 6.70 -15.38
C ALA A 263 -29.75 7.69 -14.58
N ALA A 264 -29.87 7.69 -13.26
CA ALA A 264 -29.02 8.49 -12.39
C ALA A 264 -27.55 8.00 -12.38
N ILE A 265 -27.30 6.69 -12.43
CA ILE A 265 -25.94 6.11 -12.59
C ILE A 265 -25.32 6.58 -13.91
N GLN A 266 -26.05 6.48 -15.02
CA GLN A 266 -25.56 6.92 -16.34
C GLN A 266 -25.26 8.42 -16.37
N LYS A 267 -26.11 9.23 -15.76
CA LYS A 267 -25.86 10.68 -15.61
C LYS A 267 -24.58 10.94 -14.82
N LEU A 268 -24.38 10.20 -13.74
CA LEU A 268 -23.20 10.36 -12.89
C LEU A 268 -21.91 9.95 -13.62
N ASP A 269 -21.93 8.88 -14.43
CA ASP A 269 -20.80 8.48 -15.28
C ASP A 269 -20.41 9.59 -16.26
N GLY A 270 -21.41 10.26 -16.87
CA GLY A 270 -21.15 11.41 -17.72
C GLY A 270 -20.51 12.62 -17.02
N LEU A 271 -20.80 12.80 -15.73
CA LEU A 271 -20.32 13.93 -14.92
C LEU A 271 -19.04 13.60 -14.13
N ARG A 272 -18.59 12.35 -14.09
CA ARG A 272 -17.48 11.92 -13.18
C ARG A 272 -16.19 12.71 -13.35
N ARG A 273 -15.90 13.20 -14.56
CA ARG A 273 -14.70 13.98 -14.87
C ARG A 273 -14.78 15.44 -14.41
N GLU A 274 -15.96 15.92 -14.09
CA GLU A 274 -16.21 17.26 -13.57
C GLU A 274 -16.15 17.33 -12.04
N LEU A 275 -16.10 16.15 -11.40
CA LEU A 275 -16.02 16.06 -9.94
C LEU A 275 -14.63 16.49 -9.45
N PRO A 276 -14.54 17.22 -8.32
CA PRO A 276 -13.25 17.66 -7.77
C PRO A 276 -12.45 16.53 -7.11
N PHE A 277 -12.97 15.32 -7.09
CA PHE A 277 -12.39 14.14 -6.47
C PHE A 277 -12.45 12.92 -7.38
N PRO A 278 -11.54 11.96 -7.20
CA PRO A 278 -11.57 10.71 -7.95
C PRO A 278 -12.82 9.88 -7.60
N THR A 279 -13.41 9.27 -8.63
CA THR A 279 -14.62 8.46 -8.49
C THR A 279 -14.56 7.26 -9.44
N ASP A 280 -14.71 6.06 -8.90
CA ASP A 280 -14.60 4.78 -9.62
C ASP A 280 -15.95 4.13 -9.92
N GLY A 281 -17.05 4.81 -9.54
CA GLY A 281 -18.39 4.27 -9.72
C GLY A 281 -19.49 5.11 -9.11
N ALA A 282 -20.64 4.49 -8.96
CA ALA A 282 -21.78 4.99 -8.22
C ALA A 282 -22.16 4.03 -7.08
N VAL A 283 -22.67 4.56 -5.98
CA VAL A 283 -23.26 3.76 -4.90
C VAL A 283 -24.76 3.99 -4.90
N VAL A 284 -25.52 2.91 -4.98
CA VAL A 284 -26.98 2.92 -4.92
C VAL A 284 -27.43 2.31 -3.61
N LYS A 285 -28.28 3.01 -2.88
CA LYS A 285 -28.78 2.61 -1.55
C LYS A 285 -30.29 2.77 -1.49
N VAL A 286 -30.98 1.86 -0.83
CA VAL A 286 -32.38 2.05 -0.45
C VAL A 286 -32.49 3.25 0.48
N ASP A 287 -33.42 4.18 0.21
CA ASP A 287 -33.54 5.42 0.98
C ASP A 287 -34.10 5.18 2.41
N ARG A 288 -35.17 4.38 2.53
CA ARG A 288 -35.87 4.19 3.81
C ARG A 288 -35.14 3.23 4.73
N LEU A 289 -34.79 3.65 5.93
CA LEU A 289 -34.03 2.84 6.91
C LEU A 289 -34.80 1.58 7.35
N ALA A 290 -36.11 1.63 7.46
CA ALA A 290 -36.93 0.46 7.77
C ALA A 290 -36.87 -0.61 6.66
N GLU A 291 -36.78 -0.19 5.39
CA GLU A 291 -36.58 -1.10 4.25
C GLU A 291 -35.18 -1.69 4.21
N GLN A 292 -34.15 -0.91 4.58
CA GLN A 292 -32.79 -1.41 4.74
C GLN A 292 -32.72 -2.51 5.80
N GLN A 293 -33.35 -2.32 6.94
CA GLN A 293 -33.42 -3.33 8.01
C GLN A 293 -34.14 -4.58 7.52
N LYS A 294 -35.26 -4.44 6.78
CA LYS A 294 -36.02 -5.57 6.22
C LYS A 294 -35.22 -6.34 5.17
N ALA A 295 -34.49 -5.66 4.30
CA ALA A 295 -33.63 -6.28 3.30
C ALA A 295 -32.45 -7.04 3.94
N GLY A 296 -31.96 -6.57 5.07
CA GLY A 296 -30.90 -7.22 5.84
C GLY A 296 -29.53 -7.11 5.21
N ARG A 297 -28.63 -7.98 5.68
CA ARG A 297 -27.21 -8.01 5.27
C ARG A 297 -26.60 -9.40 5.42
N THR A 298 -25.49 -9.66 4.72
CA THR A 298 -24.57 -10.76 5.01
C THR A 298 -23.53 -10.33 6.04
N SER A 299 -22.58 -11.19 6.35
CA SER A 299 -21.37 -10.84 7.12
C SER A 299 -20.53 -9.77 6.44
N LYS A 300 -20.61 -9.65 5.10
CA LYS A 300 -19.73 -8.84 4.27
C LYS A 300 -20.43 -7.66 3.59
N PHE A 301 -21.66 -7.85 3.11
CA PHE A 301 -22.39 -6.88 2.29
C PHE A 301 -23.80 -6.63 2.80
N PRO A 302 -24.32 -5.38 2.73
CA PRO A 302 -25.73 -5.09 2.87
C PRO A 302 -26.50 -5.55 1.62
N HIS A 303 -27.74 -6.05 1.78
CA HIS A 303 -28.60 -6.39 0.65
C HIS A 303 -29.33 -5.17 0.07
N TRP A 304 -29.31 -4.05 0.78
CA TRP A 304 -29.97 -2.80 0.45
C TRP A 304 -29.09 -1.76 -0.25
N ALA A 305 -27.82 -2.10 -0.49
CA ALA A 305 -26.88 -1.23 -1.20
C ALA A 305 -25.98 -2.02 -2.14
N VAL A 306 -25.58 -1.37 -3.23
CA VAL A 306 -24.68 -1.93 -4.24
C VAL A 306 -23.79 -0.84 -4.80
N ALA A 307 -22.56 -1.19 -5.17
CA ALA A 307 -21.66 -0.35 -5.93
C ALA A 307 -21.74 -0.72 -7.41
N PHE A 308 -22.00 0.27 -8.27
CA PHE A 308 -21.86 0.13 -9.72
C PHE A 308 -20.49 0.69 -10.11
N LYS A 309 -19.63 -0.14 -10.65
CA LYS A 309 -18.28 0.24 -11.08
C LYS A 309 -18.31 0.80 -12.49
N PHE A 310 -17.81 2.01 -12.67
CA PHE A 310 -17.67 2.59 -14.01
C PHE A 310 -16.57 1.87 -14.79
N PRO A 311 -16.74 1.75 -16.12
CA PRO A 311 -15.64 1.27 -16.95
C PRO A 311 -14.40 2.16 -16.76
N PRO A 312 -13.20 1.56 -16.68
CA PRO A 312 -11.98 2.34 -16.59
C PRO A 312 -11.81 3.25 -17.81
N ASP A 313 -11.22 4.42 -17.59
CA ASP A 313 -10.91 5.33 -18.70
C ASP A 313 -9.96 4.66 -19.68
N ARG A 314 -10.25 4.81 -20.98
CA ARG A 314 -9.44 4.28 -22.08
C ARG A 314 -9.09 5.38 -23.06
N ALA A 315 -7.93 5.28 -23.67
CA ALA A 315 -7.51 6.15 -24.76
C ALA A 315 -6.81 5.35 -25.84
N ASP A 316 -7.02 5.74 -27.10
CA ASP A 316 -6.29 5.19 -28.22
C ASP A 316 -5.07 6.11 -28.50
N THR A 317 -3.88 5.53 -28.67
CA THR A 317 -2.65 6.25 -29.00
C THR A 317 -1.77 5.41 -29.89
N VAL A 318 -0.73 5.99 -30.50
CA VAL A 318 0.21 5.27 -31.38
C VAL A 318 1.42 4.82 -30.57
N LEU A 319 1.75 3.54 -30.67
CA LEU A 319 2.98 2.95 -30.17
C LEU A 319 4.15 3.28 -31.11
N ARG A 320 5.06 4.15 -30.67
CA ARG A 320 6.19 4.60 -31.47
C ARG A 320 7.36 3.64 -31.45
N ALA A 321 7.68 3.12 -30.28
CA ALA A 321 8.79 2.20 -30.09
C ALA A 321 8.58 1.31 -28.86
N ILE A 322 9.27 0.19 -28.82
CA ILE A 322 9.38 -0.68 -27.63
C ILE A 322 10.80 -0.60 -27.10
N THR A 323 10.96 -0.01 -25.92
CA THR A 323 12.24 0.13 -25.21
C THR A 323 12.39 -0.95 -24.15
N MET A 324 13.65 -1.30 -23.82
CA MET A 324 13.97 -2.29 -22.80
C MET A 324 14.52 -1.60 -21.56
N GLN A 325 13.84 -1.74 -20.44
CA GLN A 325 14.33 -1.27 -19.14
C GLN A 325 14.98 -2.40 -18.38
N VAL A 326 16.19 -2.16 -17.87
CA VAL A 326 16.90 -3.12 -17.04
C VAL A 326 16.79 -2.74 -15.58
N GLY A 327 16.20 -3.61 -14.79
CA GLY A 327 16.09 -3.44 -13.33
C GLY A 327 17.40 -3.80 -12.60
N ARG A 328 17.51 -3.43 -11.34
CA ARG A 328 18.68 -3.70 -10.46
C ARG A 328 19.05 -5.20 -10.36
N THR A 329 18.07 -6.09 -10.52
CA THR A 329 18.26 -7.55 -10.50
C THR A 329 18.63 -8.13 -11.85
N GLY A 330 18.76 -7.28 -12.88
CA GLY A 330 18.98 -7.69 -14.27
C GLY A 330 17.69 -8.08 -15.00
N ALA A 331 16.52 -8.00 -14.38
CA ALA A 331 15.25 -8.23 -15.05
C ALA A 331 15.04 -7.21 -16.17
N ILE A 332 14.67 -7.70 -17.36
CA ILE A 332 14.42 -6.87 -18.54
C ILE A 332 12.90 -6.71 -18.70
N THR A 333 12.42 -5.48 -18.61
CA THR A 333 11.00 -5.15 -18.77
C THR A 333 10.80 -4.31 -20.02
N PRO A 334 9.98 -4.77 -20.99
CA PRO A 334 9.64 -3.97 -22.16
C PRO A 334 8.68 -2.84 -21.80
N VAL A 335 8.91 -1.67 -22.37
CA VAL A 335 8.08 -0.46 -22.18
C VAL A 335 7.69 0.12 -23.53
N ALA A 336 6.42 0.41 -23.68
CA ALA A 336 5.86 1.08 -24.85
C ALA A 336 6.12 2.59 -24.74
N GLU A 337 6.78 3.16 -25.73
CA GLU A 337 6.86 4.61 -25.95
C GLU A 337 5.69 5.03 -26.83
N LEU A 338 4.83 5.90 -26.33
CA LEU A 338 3.54 6.27 -26.91
C LEU A 338 3.51 7.73 -27.34
N ASP A 339 2.69 8.04 -28.34
CA ASP A 339 2.29 9.42 -28.54
C ASP A 339 1.59 9.92 -27.27
N PRO A 340 1.95 11.11 -26.75
CA PRO A 340 1.33 11.62 -25.53
C PRO A 340 -0.20 11.73 -25.67
N VAL A 341 -0.95 11.13 -24.76
CA VAL A 341 -2.40 11.17 -24.75
C VAL A 341 -2.94 11.43 -23.34
N LEU A 342 -4.00 12.21 -23.24
CA LEU A 342 -4.68 12.46 -21.97
C LEU A 342 -5.47 11.22 -21.55
N LEU A 343 -5.20 10.69 -20.38
CA LEU A 343 -5.89 9.51 -19.82
C LEU A 343 -6.08 9.70 -18.31
N ALA A 344 -7.32 9.69 -17.85
CA ALA A 344 -7.69 9.86 -16.44
C ALA A 344 -6.95 11.06 -15.80
N GLY A 345 -7.03 12.24 -16.42
CA GLY A 345 -6.51 13.51 -15.91
C GLY A 345 -4.99 13.69 -15.97
N SER A 346 -4.23 12.75 -16.54
CA SER A 346 -2.79 12.89 -16.76
C SER A 346 -2.39 12.59 -18.20
N THR A 347 -1.29 13.20 -18.67
CA THR A 347 -0.69 12.88 -19.96
C THR A 347 0.16 11.63 -19.85
N VAL A 348 -0.19 10.60 -20.63
CA VAL A 348 0.50 9.32 -20.68
C VAL A 348 1.30 9.26 -21.98
N ALA A 349 2.63 9.07 -21.87
CA ALA A 349 3.54 8.87 -22.99
C ALA A 349 4.26 7.50 -22.93
N ARG A 350 4.06 6.73 -21.87
CA ARG A 350 4.69 5.41 -21.67
C ARG A 350 3.72 4.45 -21.02
N ALA A 351 3.79 3.17 -21.40
CA ALA A 351 2.99 2.11 -20.81
C ALA A 351 3.81 0.83 -20.64
N THR A 352 3.52 0.05 -19.58
CA THR A 352 4.17 -1.23 -19.41
C THR A 352 3.66 -2.24 -20.45
N LEU A 353 4.57 -3.09 -20.94
CA LEU A 353 4.27 -4.25 -21.76
C LEU A 353 4.44 -5.56 -20.96
N HIS A 354 4.70 -5.45 -19.66
CA HIS A 354 4.91 -6.53 -18.71
C HIS A 354 6.09 -7.45 -19.09
N ASN A 355 5.98 -8.24 -20.15
CA ASN A 355 6.99 -9.20 -20.58
C ASN A 355 6.84 -9.54 -22.07
N ALA A 356 7.75 -10.39 -22.60
CA ALA A 356 7.76 -10.82 -23.99
C ALA A 356 6.49 -11.61 -24.38
N ASP A 357 5.99 -12.45 -23.48
CA ASP A 357 4.81 -13.29 -23.73
C ASP A 357 3.55 -12.46 -23.90
N GLU A 358 3.44 -11.36 -23.16
CA GLU A 358 2.31 -10.43 -23.25
C GLU A 358 2.32 -9.67 -24.59
N ILE A 359 3.50 -9.27 -25.08
CA ILE A 359 3.67 -8.67 -26.42
C ILE A 359 3.22 -9.66 -27.49
N ALA A 360 3.68 -10.92 -27.41
CA ALA A 360 3.34 -11.96 -28.36
C ALA A 360 1.84 -12.32 -28.28
N ARG A 361 1.27 -12.45 -27.08
CA ARG A 361 -0.14 -12.78 -26.85
C ARG A 361 -1.09 -11.74 -27.45
N LYS A 362 -0.74 -10.47 -27.32
CA LYS A 362 -1.54 -9.33 -27.84
C LYS A 362 -1.15 -8.96 -29.28
N ASP A 363 -0.14 -9.61 -29.88
CA ASP A 363 0.43 -9.28 -31.18
C ASP A 363 0.73 -7.78 -31.32
N ILE A 364 1.42 -7.21 -30.31
CA ILE A 364 1.77 -5.79 -30.28
C ILE A 364 2.94 -5.53 -31.20
N ARG A 365 2.83 -4.52 -32.09
CA ARG A 365 3.86 -4.12 -33.04
C ARG A 365 4.14 -2.63 -32.97
N GLU A 366 5.37 -2.23 -33.23
CA GLU A 366 5.71 -0.80 -33.38
C GLU A 366 4.94 -0.20 -34.56
N GLY A 367 4.40 0.99 -34.35
CA GLY A 367 3.49 1.67 -35.29
C GLY A 367 2.00 1.36 -35.05
N ASP A 368 1.64 0.38 -34.23
CA ASP A 368 0.23 0.08 -33.92
C ASP A 368 -0.47 1.26 -33.24
N THR A 369 -1.74 1.43 -33.57
CA THR A 369 -2.66 2.13 -32.65
C THR A 369 -3.06 1.18 -31.55
N VAL A 370 -2.76 1.53 -30.31
CA VAL A 370 -3.06 0.72 -29.13
C VAL A 370 -4.07 1.42 -28.24
N ARG A 371 -4.93 0.64 -27.62
CA ARG A 371 -5.85 1.11 -26.57
C ARG A 371 -5.19 0.91 -25.23
N ILE A 372 -5.05 2.00 -24.49
CA ILE A 372 -4.43 1.98 -23.16
C ILE A 372 -5.46 2.27 -22.07
N GLN A 373 -5.20 1.74 -20.89
CA GLN A 373 -5.90 2.07 -19.65
C GLN A 373 -4.87 2.18 -18.52
N LYS A 374 -5.26 2.78 -17.39
CA LYS A 374 -4.46 2.73 -16.17
C LYS A 374 -4.89 1.57 -15.31
N ALA A 375 -3.96 0.68 -14.99
CA ALA A 375 -4.15 -0.36 -13.98
C ALA A 375 -4.07 0.28 -12.58
N GLY A 376 -5.09 0.04 -11.73
CA GLY A 376 -5.15 0.64 -10.40
C GLY A 376 -5.09 2.17 -10.40
N GLU A 377 -5.59 2.80 -11.47
CA GLU A 377 -5.52 4.26 -11.71
C GLU A 377 -4.10 4.85 -11.77
N ILE A 378 -3.06 4.01 -11.72
CA ILE A 378 -1.66 4.41 -11.61
C ILE A 378 -0.86 4.06 -12.85
N ILE A 379 -0.76 2.76 -13.18
CA ILE A 379 0.18 2.24 -14.17
C ILE A 379 -0.49 2.13 -15.54
N PRO A 380 -0.06 2.94 -16.54
CA PRO A 380 -0.54 2.77 -17.90
C PRO A 380 -0.13 1.42 -18.47
N GLN A 381 -1.09 0.69 -19.02
CA GLN A 381 -0.88 -0.58 -19.71
C GLN A 381 -1.64 -0.63 -21.04
N ILE A 382 -1.12 -1.39 -22.00
CA ILE A 382 -1.82 -1.66 -23.25
C ILE A 382 -2.87 -2.74 -23.01
N LEU A 383 -4.13 -2.40 -23.25
CA LEU A 383 -5.24 -3.35 -23.18
C LEU A 383 -5.29 -4.24 -24.42
N GLU A 384 -5.33 -3.61 -25.60
CA GLU A 384 -5.47 -4.26 -26.89
C GLU A 384 -4.87 -3.42 -28.02
N VAL A 385 -4.64 -4.06 -29.17
CA VAL A 385 -4.29 -3.40 -30.42
C VAL A 385 -5.56 -3.10 -31.22
N VAL A 386 -5.68 -1.89 -31.73
CA VAL A 386 -6.78 -1.49 -32.62
C VAL A 386 -6.47 -1.95 -34.04
N LEU A 387 -6.69 -3.24 -34.32
CA LEU A 387 -6.29 -3.90 -35.57
C LEU A 387 -6.76 -3.18 -36.83
N ALA A 388 -7.92 -2.53 -36.79
CA ALA A 388 -8.45 -1.76 -37.92
C ALA A 388 -7.57 -0.54 -38.30
N LYS A 389 -6.67 -0.11 -37.39
CA LYS A 389 -5.77 1.03 -37.59
C LYS A 389 -4.30 0.60 -37.73
N ARG A 390 -4.01 -0.71 -37.82
CA ARG A 390 -2.65 -1.24 -37.96
C ARG A 390 -2.04 -0.84 -39.30
N PRO A 391 -0.84 -0.26 -39.34
CA PRO A 391 -0.12 -0.02 -40.58
C PRO A 391 0.17 -1.31 -41.32
N ALA A 392 0.07 -1.31 -42.65
CA ALA A 392 0.31 -2.51 -43.46
C ALA A 392 1.76 -3.02 -43.38
N GLU A 393 2.70 -2.11 -43.08
CA GLU A 393 4.13 -2.38 -42.90
C GLU A 393 4.51 -2.85 -41.50
N ALA A 394 3.57 -2.87 -40.54
CA ALA A 394 3.86 -3.29 -39.15
C ALA A 394 4.29 -4.76 -39.09
N VAL A 395 5.50 -5.00 -38.65
CA VAL A 395 6.08 -6.34 -38.51
C VAL A 395 5.93 -6.86 -37.07
N PRO A 396 5.78 -8.19 -36.86
CA PRO A 396 5.79 -8.77 -35.52
C PRO A 396 7.04 -8.36 -34.74
N PHE A 397 6.87 -8.03 -33.45
CA PHE A 397 7.99 -7.64 -32.61
C PHE A 397 8.81 -8.88 -32.20
N ASP A 398 10.10 -8.86 -32.54
CA ASP A 398 11.05 -9.91 -32.15
C ASP A 398 11.84 -9.43 -30.91
N PHE A 399 11.48 -9.98 -29.76
CA PHE A 399 12.07 -9.60 -28.47
C PHE A 399 13.55 -9.94 -28.39
N GLU A 400 13.95 -11.13 -28.91
CA GLU A 400 15.35 -11.58 -28.86
C GLU A 400 16.22 -10.80 -29.84
N ALA A 401 15.71 -10.50 -31.03
CA ALA A 401 16.40 -9.66 -31.99
C ALA A 401 16.62 -8.25 -31.41
N ARG A 402 15.63 -7.70 -30.72
CA ARG A 402 15.77 -6.39 -30.08
C ARG A 402 16.82 -6.41 -28.94
N LEU A 403 16.88 -7.49 -28.14
CA LEU A 403 17.93 -7.62 -27.13
C LEU A 403 19.33 -7.62 -27.77
N LYS A 404 19.51 -8.32 -28.87
CA LYS A 404 20.78 -8.35 -29.61
C LYS A 404 21.15 -6.99 -30.19
N GLU A 405 20.18 -6.29 -30.80
CA GLU A 405 20.37 -4.94 -31.34
C GLU A 405 20.87 -3.96 -30.24
N LEU A 406 20.32 -4.08 -29.03
CA LEU A 406 20.69 -3.24 -27.88
C LEU A 406 21.95 -3.75 -27.15
N GLY A 407 22.57 -4.85 -27.59
CA GLY A 407 23.74 -5.45 -26.94
C GLY A 407 23.43 -6.04 -25.55
N LEU A 408 22.17 -6.38 -25.28
CA LEU A 408 21.72 -6.95 -24.03
C LEU A 408 21.76 -8.49 -24.12
N ASP A 409 22.68 -9.12 -23.39
CA ASP A 409 22.75 -10.59 -23.29
C ASP A 409 21.70 -11.09 -22.28
N GLY A 410 20.44 -11.07 -22.71
CA GLY A 410 19.29 -11.49 -21.91
C GLY A 410 18.94 -12.96 -22.14
N VAL A 411 18.59 -13.67 -21.08
CA VAL A 411 18.10 -15.05 -21.12
C VAL A 411 16.77 -15.18 -20.41
N ARG A 412 15.92 -16.04 -20.95
CA ARG A 412 14.65 -16.41 -20.31
C ARG A 412 14.94 -17.25 -19.06
N VAL A 413 14.25 -16.97 -17.95
CA VAL A 413 14.46 -17.66 -16.68
C VAL A 413 13.47 -18.81 -16.54
N GLY A 414 13.92 -20.04 -16.81
CA GLY A 414 13.08 -21.24 -16.73
C GLY A 414 11.80 -21.12 -17.57
N ASP A 415 10.66 -21.52 -17.00
CA ASP A 415 9.32 -21.38 -17.61
C ASP A 415 8.68 -20.00 -17.36
N GLU A 416 9.38 -19.09 -16.67
CA GLU A 416 8.88 -17.74 -16.41
C GLU A 416 8.90 -16.89 -17.69
N ALA A 417 7.94 -15.98 -17.81
CA ALA A 417 7.89 -14.99 -18.89
C ALA A 417 8.98 -13.90 -18.79
N ALA A 418 9.84 -13.98 -17.77
CA ALA A 418 10.86 -12.99 -17.44
C ALA A 418 12.19 -13.25 -18.15
N TYR A 419 12.78 -12.19 -18.71
CA TYR A 419 14.15 -12.20 -19.20
C TYR A 419 15.07 -11.53 -18.19
N LYS A 420 16.27 -12.09 -17.98
CA LYS A 420 17.31 -11.50 -17.15
C LYS A 420 18.64 -11.43 -17.89
N LEU A 421 19.43 -10.40 -17.60
CA LEU A 421 20.80 -10.30 -18.10
C LEU A 421 21.69 -11.39 -17.49
N ARG A 422 22.55 -12.00 -18.31
CA ARG A 422 23.59 -12.94 -17.85
C ARG A 422 24.72 -12.25 -17.08
N ALA A 423 25.07 -11.05 -17.53
CA ALA A 423 26.13 -10.25 -16.94
C ALA A 423 25.59 -8.86 -16.53
N PRO A 424 26.19 -8.20 -15.54
CA PRO A 424 25.79 -6.85 -15.17
C PRO A 424 25.99 -5.85 -16.31
N SER A 425 24.91 -5.16 -16.72
CA SER A 425 24.97 -4.05 -17.66
C SER A 425 25.31 -2.72 -16.96
N ARG A 426 25.64 -1.68 -17.76
CA ARG A 426 25.84 -0.32 -17.28
C ARG A 426 24.62 0.14 -16.44
N GLU A 427 23.41 -0.01 -16.95
CA GLU A 427 22.16 0.38 -16.29
C GLU A 427 21.97 -0.37 -14.97
N MET A 428 22.29 -1.65 -14.95
CA MET A 428 22.19 -2.46 -13.74
C MET A 428 23.17 -2.00 -12.66
N LYS A 429 24.40 -1.62 -13.02
CA LYS A 429 25.40 -1.05 -12.09
C LYS A 429 24.88 0.26 -11.51
N ILE A 430 24.36 1.15 -12.36
CA ILE A 430 23.77 2.43 -11.92
C ILE A 430 22.61 2.20 -10.96
N ARG A 431 21.64 1.36 -11.31
CA ARG A 431 20.47 1.07 -10.46
C ARG A 431 20.85 0.41 -9.13
N ARG A 432 21.85 -0.46 -9.13
CA ARG A 432 22.41 -1.04 -7.89
C ARG A 432 23.06 0.01 -7.02
N LEU A 433 23.84 0.92 -7.60
CA LEU A 433 24.51 1.99 -6.86
C LEU A 433 23.50 2.98 -6.25
N ILE A 434 22.48 3.38 -7.00
CA ILE A 434 21.38 4.23 -6.51
C ILE A 434 20.66 3.54 -5.34
N HIS A 435 20.33 2.26 -5.47
CA HIS A 435 19.69 1.51 -4.39
C HIS A 435 20.58 1.45 -3.14
N PHE A 436 21.86 1.15 -3.31
CA PHE A 436 22.83 1.08 -2.23
C PHE A 436 22.95 2.39 -1.44
N ALA A 437 22.88 3.52 -2.16
CA ALA A 437 23.00 4.86 -1.59
C ALA A 437 21.69 5.42 -1.03
N CYS A 438 20.52 4.86 -1.38
CA CYS A 438 19.23 5.46 -1.06
C CYS A 438 19.00 5.60 0.47
N LYS A 439 18.06 6.49 0.83
CA LYS A 439 17.70 6.81 2.23
C LYS A 439 17.32 5.58 3.08
N GLN A 440 16.73 4.56 2.47
CA GLN A 440 16.36 3.30 3.16
C GLN A 440 17.52 2.31 3.28
N CYS A 441 18.64 2.55 2.58
CA CYS A 441 19.84 1.75 2.63
C CYS A 441 20.95 2.50 3.41
N LEU A 442 22.08 2.79 2.81
CA LEU A 442 23.19 3.46 3.48
C LEU A 442 23.01 4.98 3.63
N ASP A 443 22.00 5.57 2.99
CA ASP A 443 21.63 6.99 3.11
C ASP A 443 22.85 7.91 2.82
N ILE A 444 23.39 7.75 1.60
CA ILE A 444 24.56 8.53 1.12
C ILE A 444 24.02 9.74 0.37
N ASP A 445 23.92 10.85 1.08
CA ASP A 445 23.45 12.10 0.50
C ASP A 445 24.36 12.58 -0.65
N GLY A 446 23.74 13.11 -1.71
CA GLY A 446 24.44 13.58 -2.93
C GLY A 446 24.81 12.48 -3.94
N LEU A 447 24.60 11.19 -3.64
CA LEU A 447 24.79 10.10 -4.60
C LEU A 447 23.47 9.75 -5.30
N GLY A 448 22.99 10.67 -6.14
CA GLY A 448 21.81 10.51 -6.98
C GLY A 448 22.12 9.88 -8.34
N GLU A 449 21.11 9.83 -9.25
CA GLU A 449 21.20 9.18 -10.55
C GLU A 449 22.34 9.75 -11.41
N ALA A 450 22.41 11.08 -11.56
CA ALA A 450 23.45 11.74 -12.38
C ALA A 450 24.89 11.47 -11.88
N VAL A 451 25.10 11.39 -10.56
CA VAL A 451 26.40 11.04 -9.98
C VAL A 451 26.72 9.55 -10.19
N ALA A 452 25.73 8.68 -10.00
CA ALA A 452 25.88 7.24 -10.23
C ALA A 452 26.23 6.92 -11.68
N GLU A 453 25.60 7.60 -12.64
CA GLU A 453 25.94 7.47 -14.07
C GLU A 453 27.39 7.83 -14.34
N GLN A 454 27.83 8.99 -13.86
CA GLN A 454 29.20 9.45 -14.05
C GLN A 454 30.24 8.49 -13.41
N LEU A 455 29.99 8.00 -12.20
CA LEU A 455 30.89 7.08 -11.53
C LEU A 455 31.07 5.77 -12.31
N VAL A 456 30.00 5.24 -12.88
CA VAL A 456 30.02 4.05 -13.71
C VAL A 456 30.73 4.33 -15.05
N ASP A 457 30.44 5.46 -15.71
CA ASP A 457 31.01 5.86 -17.00
C ASP A 457 32.51 6.16 -16.89
N LEU A 458 32.94 6.73 -15.79
CA LEU A 458 34.38 6.96 -15.49
C LEU A 458 35.11 5.66 -15.10
N GLY A 459 34.39 4.53 -14.95
CA GLY A 459 34.97 3.27 -14.50
C GLY A 459 35.45 3.28 -13.05
N LEU A 460 34.99 4.24 -12.25
CA LEU A 460 35.35 4.36 -10.83
C LEU A 460 34.58 3.39 -9.94
N VAL A 461 33.43 2.92 -10.40
CA VAL A 461 32.53 2.00 -9.69
C VAL A 461 32.09 0.87 -10.60
N ASP A 462 32.43 -0.35 -10.24
CA ASP A 462 31.95 -1.59 -10.88
C ASP A 462 30.90 -2.29 -10.01
N ALA A 463 31.14 -2.32 -8.69
CA ALA A 463 30.18 -2.79 -7.69
C ALA A 463 29.78 -1.61 -6.77
N PRO A 464 28.55 -1.60 -6.21
CA PRO A 464 28.07 -0.49 -5.37
C PRO A 464 29.01 -0.14 -4.21
N VAL A 465 29.66 -1.14 -3.63
CA VAL A 465 30.59 -0.99 -2.51
C VAL A 465 31.86 -0.21 -2.87
N ASP A 466 32.23 -0.11 -4.14
CA ASP A 466 33.40 0.64 -4.58
C ASP A 466 33.28 2.12 -4.25
N ALA A 467 32.04 2.66 -4.26
CA ALA A 467 31.78 4.05 -3.87
C ALA A 467 32.28 4.39 -2.45
N LEU A 468 32.33 3.41 -1.55
CA LEU A 468 32.82 3.59 -0.18
C LEU A 468 34.35 3.71 -0.07
N LYS A 469 35.06 3.38 -1.15
CA LYS A 469 36.53 3.35 -1.21
C LYS A 469 37.10 4.53 -1.99
N LEU A 470 36.27 5.29 -2.70
CA LEU A 470 36.69 6.41 -3.53
C LEU A 470 37.36 7.49 -2.67
N ASN A 471 38.50 7.93 -3.12
CA ASN A 471 39.26 9.00 -2.48
C ASN A 471 38.85 10.39 -3.01
N ARG A 472 39.39 11.45 -2.38
CA ARG A 472 39.08 12.84 -2.74
C ARG A 472 39.39 13.15 -4.22
N GLY A 473 40.51 12.63 -4.76
CA GLY A 473 40.89 12.87 -6.14
C GLY A 473 39.90 12.26 -7.14
N GLU A 474 39.40 11.07 -6.87
CA GLU A 474 38.42 10.36 -7.66
C GLU A 474 37.06 11.09 -7.64
N TRP A 475 36.58 11.55 -6.46
CA TRP A 475 35.39 12.37 -6.35
C TRP A 475 35.47 13.70 -7.10
N MET A 476 36.68 14.30 -7.18
CA MET A 476 36.91 15.53 -7.97
C MET A 476 36.82 15.31 -9.47
N MET A 477 36.83 14.08 -9.97
CA MET A 477 36.61 13.76 -11.40
C MET A 477 35.14 13.81 -11.81
N VAL A 478 34.22 13.79 -10.83
CA VAL A 478 32.77 13.86 -11.10
C VAL A 478 32.40 15.30 -11.44
N GLU A 479 31.74 15.50 -12.56
CA GLU A 479 31.32 16.83 -13.02
C GLU A 479 30.36 17.49 -11.99
N GLY A 480 30.62 18.77 -11.70
CA GLY A 480 29.86 19.51 -10.70
C GLY A 480 30.39 19.40 -9.26
N PHE A 481 31.31 18.47 -8.99
CA PHE A 481 31.95 18.37 -7.67
C PHE A 481 33.09 19.39 -7.53
N LYS A 482 33.09 20.07 -6.39
CA LYS A 482 34.15 20.99 -5.93
C LYS A 482 34.54 20.58 -4.51
N GLU A 483 35.56 21.21 -3.96
CA GLU A 483 36.10 20.85 -2.62
C GLU A 483 34.99 20.69 -1.56
N LYS A 484 34.06 21.64 -1.47
CA LYS A 484 32.96 21.58 -0.49
C LYS A 484 32.02 20.40 -0.73
N SER A 485 31.64 20.09 -1.96
CA SER A 485 30.78 18.93 -2.28
C SER A 485 31.51 17.61 -2.03
N VAL A 486 32.82 17.56 -2.29
CA VAL A 486 33.65 16.39 -1.94
C VAL A 486 33.76 16.22 -0.43
N ASP A 487 33.93 17.30 0.34
CA ASP A 487 33.93 17.22 1.80
C ASP A 487 32.63 16.70 2.36
N ASN A 488 31.49 17.18 1.83
CA ASN A 488 30.16 16.70 2.22
C ASN A 488 29.98 15.21 1.88
N MET A 489 30.40 14.80 0.67
CA MET A 489 30.31 13.40 0.24
C MET A 489 31.14 12.49 1.15
N LEU A 490 32.40 12.86 1.43
CA LEU A 490 33.27 12.06 2.32
C LEU A 490 32.71 11.99 3.75
N ALA A 491 32.11 13.07 4.25
CA ALA A 491 31.44 13.08 5.55
C ALA A 491 30.20 12.17 5.54
N GLY A 492 29.38 12.23 4.47
CA GLY A 492 28.23 11.33 4.28
C GLY A 492 28.62 9.85 4.22
N LEU A 493 29.70 9.53 3.48
CA LEU A 493 30.25 8.18 3.43
C LEU A 493 30.75 7.70 4.81
N ALA A 494 31.37 8.57 5.60
CA ALA A 494 31.80 8.23 6.96
C ALA A 494 30.60 7.92 7.87
N GLN A 495 29.49 8.66 7.74
CA GLN A 495 28.25 8.38 8.46
C GLN A 495 27.59 7.09 7.97
N ALA A 496 27.54 6.85 6.65
CA ALA A 496 26.99 5.64 6.05
C ALA A 496 27.64 4.36 6.62
N LYS A 497 28.93 4.41 6.91
CA LYS A 497 29.67 3.28 7.50
C LYS A 497 29.24 2.93 8.93
N GLN A 498 28.59 3.85 9.64
CA GLN A 498 28.12 3.66 11.02
C GLN A 498 26.62 3.30 11.12
N ARG A 499 25.94 3.19 9.97
CA ARG A 499 24.52 2.84 9.93
C ARG A 499 24.27 1.43 10.49
N GLU A 500 23.01 1.17 10.89
CA GLU A 500 22.58 -0.10 11.47
C GLU A 500 22.75 -1.27 10.49
N LEU A 501 23.00 -2.47 11.01
CA LEU A 501 23.19 -3.70 10.24
C LEU A 501 22.07 -3.95 9.21
N TRP A 502 20.80 -3.72 9.57
CA TRP A 502 19.68 -3.96 8.67
C TRP A 502 19.76 -3.13 7.39
N ARG A 503 20.34 -1.93 7.44
CA ARG A 503 20.56 -1.06 6.28
C ARG A 503 21.60 -1.64 5.33
N ALA A 504 22.65 -2.22 5.87
CA ALA A 504 23.67 -2.93 5.09
C ALA A 504 23.05 -4.18 4.42
N ILE A 505 22.21 -4.95 5.13
CA ILE A 505 21.48 -6.10 4.56
C ILE A 505 20.55 -5.64 3.44
N HIS A 506 19.79 -4.56 3.64
CA HIS A 506 18.89 -4.03 2.62
C HIS A 506 19.65 -3.47 1.41
N ALA A 507 20.80 -2.84 1.63
CA ALA A 507 21.67 -2.30 0.57
C ALA A 507 22.26 -3.38 -0.36
N LEU A 508 22.40 -4.63 0.12
CA LEU A 508 22.78 -5.76 -0.75
C LEU A 508 21.77 -6.02 -1.86
N GLY A 509 20.52 -5.62 -1.70
CA GLY A 509 19.48 -5.76 -2.71
C GLY A 509 19.05 -7.22 -2.95
N ILE A 510 19.11 -8.07 -1.93
CA ILE A 510 18.66 -9.47 -1.98
C ILE A 510 17.19 -9.50 -2.45
N PRO A 511 16.86 -10.29 -3.50
CA PRO A 511 15.48 -10.40 -3.96
C PRO A 511 14.53 -10.79 -2.83
N ASN A 512 13.32 -10.23 -2.82
CA ASN A 512 12.27 -10.46 -1.81
C ASN A 512 12.63 -10.03 -0.36
N VAL A 513 13.80 -9.38 -0.16
CA VAL A 513 14.20 -8.82 1.14
C VAL A 513 13.96 -7.32 1.14
N GLY A 514 12.82 -6.91 1.66
CA GLY A 514 12.47 -5.50 1.90
C GLY A 514 13.04 -4.97 3.22
N THR A 515 12.74 -3.72 3.54
CA THR A 515 13.23 -3.03 4.75
C THR A 515 12.86 -3.78 6.04
N GLN A 516 11.61 -4.26 6.17
CA GLN A 516 11.16 -4.97 7.36
C GLN A 516 11.87 -6.32 7.50
N THR A 517 11.93 -7.10 6.43
CA THR A 517 12.64 -8.39 6.41
C THR A 517 14.12 -8.21 6.75
N ALA A 518 14.76 -7.14 6.25
CA ALA A 518 16.15 -6.84 6.57
C ALA A 518 16.35 -6.55 8.08
N LYS A 519 15.40 -5.83 8.71
CA LYS A 519 15.40 -5.60 10.17
C LYS A 519 15.25 -6.91 10.96
N ASP A 520 14.35 -7.79 10.53
CA ASP A 520 14.10 -9.04 11.21
C ASP A 520 15.30 -10.00 11.06
N LEU A 521 15.93 -10.03 9.88
CA LEU A 521 17.18 -10.75 9.64
C LEU A 521 18.33 -10.23 10.52
N ALA A 522 18.50 -8.90 10.61
CA ALA A 522 19.52 -8.28 11.46
C ALA A 522 19.30 -8.65 12.94
N ARG A 523 18.07 -8.57 13.43
CA ARG A 523 17.72 -8.94 14.81
C ARG A 523 17.95 -10.42 15.11
N HIS A 524 17.72 -11.31 14.13
CA HIS A 524 17.89 -12.73 14.30
C HIS A 524 19.35 -13.17 14.24
N PHE A 525 20.05 -12.81 13.15
CA PHE A 525 21.42 -13.26 12.90
C PHE A 525 22.49 -12.45 13.62
N LYS A 526 22.18 -11.23 14.08
CA LYS A 526 23.07 -10.33 14.81
C LYS A 526 24.33 -9.86 14.05
N SER A 527 24.69 -10.50 12.96
CA SER A 527 25.79 -10.08 12.08
C SER A 527 25.55 -10.50 10.64
N LEU A 528 26.14 -9.77 9.71
CA LEU A 528 26.09 -10.14 8.30
C LEU A 528 26.83 -11.46 8.04
N ASP A 529 27.90 -11.74 8.78
CA ASP A 529 28.64 -12.99 8.68
C ASP A 529 27.78 -14.22 9.06
N ALA A 530 26.98 -14.08 10.10
CA ALA A 530 26.04 -15.14 10.49
C ALA A 530 24.94 -15.37 9.45
N LEU A 531 24.44 -14.28 8.84
CA LEU A 531 23.45 -14.37 7.75
C LEU A 531 24.08 -14.97 6.48
N GLU A 532 25.32 -14.60 6.13
CA GLU A 532 26.07 -15.19 5.01
C GLU A 532 26.28 -16.71 5.18
N ALA A 533 26.51 -17.15 6.42
CA ALA A 533 26.71 -18.56 6.75
C ALA A 533 25.42 -19.35 6.97
N ALA A 534 24.23 -18.70 6.88
CA ALA A 534 22.95 -19.32 7.15
C ALA A 534 22.65 -20.50 6.21
N ARG A 535 21.97 -21.51 6.75
CA ARG A 535 21.50 -22.69 6.03
C ARG A 535 19.97 -22.70 6.00
N SER A 536 19.39 -23.52 5.15
CA SER A 536 17.94 -23.64 5.06
C SER A 536 17.26 -23.90 6.42
N ALA A 537 17.90 -24.69 7.30
CA ALA A 537 17.37 -24.98 8.63
C ALA A 537 17.36 -23.77 9.59
N ASP A 538 18.17 -22.76 9.34
CA ASP A 538 18.24 -21.52 10.13
C ASP A 538 17.10 -20.54 9.72
N LEU A 539 16.49 -20.75 8.56
CA LEU A 539 15.43 -19.92 7.98
C LEU A 539 14.06 -20.63 8.00
N LEU A 540 14.04 -21.97 7.84
CA LEU A 540 12.83 -22.78 7.68
C LEU A 540 12.88 -24.06 8.50
N HIS A 541 11.84 -24.29 9.31
CA HIS A 541 11.58 -25.60 9.91
C HIS A 541 10.80 -26.48 8.95
N THR A 542 11.40 -27.56 8.48
CA THR A 542 10.74 -28.53 7.61
C THR A 542 10.04 -29.60 8.45
N LYS A 543 8.72 -29.74 8.29
CA LYS A 543 7.91 -30.79 8.94
C LYS A 543 7.44 -31.79 7.89
N ILE A 544 7.68 -33.08 8.12
CA ILE A 544 7.18 -34.16 7.28
C ILE A 544 5.92 -34.73 7.96
N GLY A 545 4.78 -34.55 7.30
CA GLY A 545 3.50 -35.08 7.79
C GLY A 545 3.41 -36.58 7.66
N LYS A 546 2.54 -37.24 8.44
CA LYS A 546 2.33 -38.71 8.46
C LYS A 546 1.94 -39.31 7.10
N LYS A 547 1.52 -38.53 6.13
CA LYS A 547 1.19 -38.97 4.75
C LYS A 547 2.23 -38.56 3.72
N GLY A 548 3.47 -38.18 4.13
CA GLY A 548 4.57 -37.81 3.22
C GLY A 548 4.54 -36.37 2.70
N GLY A 549 3.55 -35.57 3.09
CA GLY A 549 3.51 -34.17 2.72
C GLY A 549 4.58 -33.36 3.48
N VAL A 550 5.35 -32.53 2.77
CA VAL A 550 6.36 -31.64 3.34
C VAL A 550 5.73 -30.26 3.54
N THR A 551 5.83 -29.72 4.76
CA THR A 551 5.43 -28.36 5.09
C THR A 551 6.62 -27.59 5.65
N HIS A 552 6.73 -26.31 5.30
CA HIS A 552 7.77 -25.42 5.79
C HIS A 552 7.15 -24.36 6.69
N GLU A 553 7.73 -24.16 7.87
CA GLU A 553 7.33 -23.12 8.82
C GLU A 553 8.51 -22.14 8.95
N ALA A 554 8.23 -20.85 8.83
CA ALA A 554 9.24 -19.81 8.92
C ALA A 554 9.83 -19.74 10.34
N VAL A 555 11.16 -19.71 10.46
CA VAL A 555 11.87 -19.43 11.71
C VAL A 555 11.76 -17.95 12.08
N ILE A 556 11.81 -17.10 11.06
CA ILE A 556 11.71 -15.65 11.19
C ILE A 556 10.37 -15.22 10.56
N PRO A 557 9.49 -14.49 11.26
CA PRO A 557 8.24 -14.00 10.70
C PRO A 557 8.46 -13.28 9.36
N GLY A 558 7.68 -13.61 8.34
CA GLY A 558 7.81 -13.02 6.99
C GLY A 558 8.91 -13.62 6.10
N VAL A 559 9.74 -14.55 6.60
CA VAL A 559 10.77 -15.26 5.81
C VAL A 559 10.24 -16.64 5.41
N GLY A 560 9.39 -16.67 4.40
CA GLY A 560 8.86 -17.92 3.83
C GLY A 560 9.88 -18.63 2.91
N VAL A 561 9.42 -19.67 2.22
CA VAL A 561 10.26 -20.51 1.33
C VAL A 561 10.95 -19.65 0.26
N GLU A 562 10.21 -18.80 -0.44
CA GLU A 562 10.71 -17.97 -1.53
C GLU A 562 11.79 -16.98 -1.08
N VAL A 563 11.56 -16.31 0.08
CA VAL A 563 12.57 -15.39 0.66
C VAL A 563 13.81 -16.15 1.12
N SER A 564 13.62 -17.34 1.72
CA SER A 564 14.74 -18.19 2.16
C SER A 564 15.59 -18.65 0.98
N GLU A 565 14.97 -19.09 -0.11
CA GLU A 565 15.66 -19.47 -1.34
C GLU A 565 16.42 -18.28 -1.95
N SER A 566 15.83 -17.09 -1.96
CA SER A 566 16.47 -15.85 -2.41
C SER A 566 17.73 -15.53 -1.60
N ILE A 567 17.66 -15.64 -0.26
CA ILE A 567 18.81 -15.40 0.63
C ILE A 567 19.92 -16.42 0.38
N LEU A 568 19.60 -17.71 0.34
CA LEU A 568 20.58 -18.78 0.15
C LEU A 568 21.21 -18.72 -1.24
N SER A 569 20.42 -18.46 -2.27
CA SER A 569 20.91 -18.27 -3.64
C SER A 569 21.82 -17.05 -3.76
N TYR A 570 21.46 -15.93 -3.10
CA TYR A 570 22.26 -14.72 -3.11
C TYR A 570 23.68 -14.96 -2.57
N PHE A 571 23.80 -15.59 -1.41
CA PHE A 571 25.10 -15.86 -0.77
C PHE A 571 25.81 -17.08 -1.37
N SER A 572 25.19 -17.87 -2.25
CA SER A 572 25.87 -18.90 -3.01
C SER A 572 26.72 -18.32 -4.16
N ASP A 573 26.39 -17.11 -4.64
CA ASP A 573 27.15 -16.43 -5.71
C ASP A 573 28.46 -15.86 -5.15
N PRO A 574 29.63 -16.24 -5.72
CA PRO A 574 30.92 -15.72 -5.32
C PRO A 574 31.03 -14.18 -5.38
N ASN A 575 30.43 -13.57 -6.41
CA ASN A 575 30.46 -12.09 -6.56
C ASN A 575 29.78 -11.38 -5.39
N HIS A 576 28.64 -11.90 -4.92
CA HIS A 576 27.93 -11.31 -3.80
C HIS A 576 28.70 -11.48 -2.49
N ARG A 577 29.39 -12.60 -2.29
CA ARG A 577 30.31 -12.80 -1.16
C ARG A 577 31.49 -11.84 -1.21
N ASP A 578 32.00 -11.57 -2.40
CA ASP A 578 33.04 -10.56 -2.60
C ASP A 578 32.55 -9.16 -2.20
N TRP A 579 31.28 -8.83 -2.46
CA TRP A 579 30.68 -7.58 -2.00
C TRP A 579 30.63 -7.50 -0.46
N VAL A 580 30.20 -8.57 0.21
CA VAL A 580 30.18 -8.64 1.69
C VAL A 580 31.59 -8.43 2.25
N ARG A 581 32.60 -9.10 1.66
CA ARG A 581 34.00 -8.90 2.03
C ARG A 581 34.44 -7.45 1.84
N ALA A 582 34.12 -6.86 0.70
CA ALA A 582 34.44 -5.47 0.38
C ALA A 582 33.73 -4.46 1.32
N MET A 583 32.49 -4.72 1.74
CA MET A 583 31.80 -3.93 2.77
C MET A 583 32.54 -3.97 4.11
N ARG A 584 33.02 -5.15 4.49
CA ARG A 584 33.83 -5.35 5.72
C ARG A 584 35.15 -4.58 5.64
N GLU A 585 35.87 -4.71 4.53
CA GLU A 585 37.15 -3.97 4.31
C GLU A 585 36.95 -2.46 4.26
N ALA A 586 35.81 -1.99 3.74
CA ALA A 586 35.47 -0.58 3.73
C ALA A 586 35.07 -0.05 5.14
N GLY A 587 34.93 -0.92 6.14
CA GLY A 587 34.65 -0.56 7.52
C GLY A 587 33.18 -0.24 7.80
N LEU A 588 32.22 -0.87 7.07
CA LEU A 588 30.81 -0.78 7.41
C LEU A 588 30.54 -1.49 8.73
N ASN A 589 29.55 -0.97 9.46
CA ASN A 589 29.00 -1.66 10.60
C ASN A 589 28.17 -2.88 10.13
N LEU A 590 28.72 -4.07 10.27
CA LEU A 590 28.11 -5.34 9.85
C LEU A 590 27.66 -6.20 11.05
N VAL A 591 27.55 -5.59 12.22
CA VAL A 591 27.12 -6.26 13.45
C VAL A 591 25.96 -5.45 14.03
N GLU A 592 24.91 -6.14 14.43
CA GLU A 592 23.84 -5.53 15.21
C GLU A 592 24.43 -5.00 16.52
N ALA A 593 24.19 -3.74 16.83
CA ALA A 593 24.64 -3.18 18.09
C ALA A 593 24.20 -4.14 19.20
N ALA A 594 25.16 -4.60 20.02
CA ALA A 594 24.80 -5.37 21.20
C ALA A 594 23.72 -4.59 21.92
N ALA A 595 22.58 -5.25 22.18
CA ALA A 595 21.54 -4.66 23.01
C ALA A 595 22.28 -4.06 24.21
N ALA A 596 22.19 -2.74 24.39
CA ALA A 596 22.88 -2.03 25.47
C ALA A 596 22.68 -2.88 26.71
N ALA A 597 23.75 -3.12 27.47
CA ALA A 597 23.79 -4.15 28.51
C ALA A 597 22.47 -4.14 29.28
N ALA A 598 21.77 -5.26 29.27
CA ALA A 598 20.42 -5.40 29.82
C ALA A 598 20.34 -4.66 31.15
N VAL A 599 19.63 -3.54 31.17
CA VAL A 599 19.56 -2.66 32.34
C VAL A 599 18.76 -3.42 33.41
N ALA A 600 19.40 -3.66 34.53
CA ALA A 600 18.76 -4.32 35.68
C ALA A 600 17.51 -3.50 36.08
N GLY A 601 16.32 -4.08 35.88
CA GLY A 601 15.03 -3.38 36.06
C GLY A 601 14.21 -3.21 34.78
N ILE A 602 14.82 -3.29 33.59
CA ILE A 602 14.14 -3.23 32.29
C ILE A 602 14.19 -4.57 31.56
N ALA A 603 15.30 -5.30 31.68
CA ALA A 603 15.51 -6.57 31.00
C ALA A 603 14.39 -7.59 31.28
N GLY A 604 13.78 -8.10 30.22
CA GLY A 604 12.69 -9.08 30.29
C GLY A 604 11.34 -8.53 30.76
N LYS A 605 11.26 -7.24 31.11
CA LYS A 605 10.04 -6.55 31.55
C LYS A 605 9.22 -6.07 30.37
N THR A 606 7.89 -6.12 30.54
CA THR A 606 6.94 -5.63 29.55
C THR A 606 6.42 -4.25 29.92
N PHE A 607 6.67 -3.28 29.05
CA PHE A 607 6.26 -1.89 29.20
C PHE A 607 5.07 -1.56 28.30
N VAL A 608 4.24 -0.60 28.71
CA VAL A 608 3.23 0.00 27.85
C VAL A 608 3.41 1.51 27.90
N LEU A 609 3.57 2.13 26.74
CA LEU A 609 3.67 3.58 26.62
C LEU A 609 2.27 4.19 26.40
N THR A 610 1.95 5.27 27.11
CA THR A 610 0.66 5.98 26.99
C THR A 610 0.82 7.48 27.25
N GLY A 611 0.06 8.31 26.56
CA GLY A 611 0.20 9.75 26.61
C GLY A 611 1.43 10.27 25.85
N THR A 612 1.64 11.59 25.90
CA THR A 612 2.78 12.30 25.30
C THR A 612 3.84 12.53 26.37
N LEU A 613 5.04 12.02 26.16
CA LEU A 613 6.17 12.24 27.06
C LEU A 613 6.73 13.66 26.81
N PRO A 614 7.21 14.35 27.86
CA PRO A 614 7.64 15.75 27.77
C PRO A 614 8.78 16.01 26.80
N THR A 615 9.76 15.11 26.71
CA THR A 615 10.97 15.31 25.90
C THR A 615 11.33 14.13 25.01
N LEU A 616 10.75 12.94 25.21
CA LEU A 616 10.97 11.75 24.41
C LEU A 616 9.83 11.51 23.42
N GLY A 617 10.15 11.32 22.14
CA GLY A 617 9.22 10.76 21.19
C GLY A 617 8.83 9.33 21.60
N ARG A 618 7.60 8.92 21.27
CA ARG A 618 7.09 7.57 21.65
C ARG A 618 7.94 6.44 21.09
N ASP A 619 8.41 6.59 19.85
CA ASP A 619 9.28 5.61 19.20
C ASP A 619 10.68 5.63 19.81
N GLU A 620 11.18 6.81 20.19
CA GLU A 620 12.43 6.95 20.90
C GLU A 620 12.39 6.28 22.28
N ALA A 621 11.31 6.48 23.04
CA ALA A 621 11.10 5.81 24.32
C ALA A 621 10.98 4.28 24.14
N ARG A 622 10.34 3.81 23.07
CA ARG A 622 10.28 2.39 22.70
C ARG A 622 11.68 1.84 22.45
N ASP A 623 12.44 2.51 21.58
CA ASP A 623 13.79 2.09 21.21
C ASP A 623 14.72 2.03 22.43
N LEU A 624 14.61 2.97 23.36
CA LEU A 624 15.38 2.99 24.59
C LEU A 624 15.04 1.78 25.48
N ILE A 625 13.74 1.47 25.64
CA ILE A 625 13.29 0.30 26.43
C ILE A 625 13.76 -1.00 25.77
N GLU A 626 13.59 -1.14 24.45
CA GLU A 626 13.97 -2.34 23.71
C GLU A 626 15.50 -2.52 23.69
N LYS A 627 16.27 -1.45 23.53
CA LYS A 627 17.73 -1.46 23.65
C LYS A 627 18.20 -1.86 25.07
N ALA A 628 17.44 -1.51 26.09
CA ALA A 628 17.69 -1.91 27.48
C ALA A 628 17.23 -3.34 27.81
N GLY A 629 16.72 -4.10 26.84
CA GLY A 629 16.29 -5.48 26.97
C GLY A 629 14.83 -5.66 27.45
N GLY A 630 14.01 -4.61 27.47
CA GLY A 630 12.57 -4.64 27.75
C GLY A 630 11.75 -4.98 26.51
N LYS A 631 10.45 -5.21 26.70
CA LYS A 631 9.46 -5.39 25.63
C LYS A 631 8.41 -4.29 25.71
N VAL A 632 8.06 -3.66 24.59
CA VAL A 632 6.97 -2.69 24.56
C VAL A 632 5.72 -3.32 23.95
N SER A 633 4.62 -3.30 24.73
CA SER A 633 3.31 -3.84 24.33
C SER A 633 2.34 -2.70 24.03
N GLY A 634 1.43 -2.94 23.07
CA GLY A 634 0.37 -2.00 22.71
C GLY A 634 -0.77 -1.89 23.73
N SER A 635 -0.94 -2.87 24.63
CA SER A 635 -2.07 -2.93 25.58
C SER A 635 -1.64 -3.34 26.98
N VAL A 636 -2.31 -2.78 27.99
CA VAL A 636 -2.08 -3.14 29.41
C VAL A 636 -2.81 -4.43 29.75
N SER A 637 -2.09 -5.38 30.36
CA SER A 637 -2.60 -6.66 30.83
C SER A 637 -1.94 -7.04 32.16
N LYS A 638 -2.38 -8.15 32.77
CA LYS A 638 -1.73 -8.69 33.99
C LYS A 638 -0.26 -9.10 33.79
N LYS A 639 0.21 -9.17 32.54
CA LYS A 639 1.61 -9.46 32.18
C LYS A 639 2.43 -8.18 31.94
N THR A 640 1.84 -6.99 32.09
CA THR A 640 2.53 -5.72 31.96
C THR A 640 3.22 -5.39 33.26
N ASP A 641 4.53 -5.15 33.22
CA ASP A 641 5.33 -4.81 34.40
C ASP A 641 5.28 -3.32 34.73
N TYR A 642 5.27 -2.47 33.71
CA TYR A 642 5.25 -1.01 33.86
C TYR A 642 4.39 -0.34 32.79
N VAL A 643 3.73 0.75 33.17
CA VAL A 643 3.11 1.68 32.25
C VAL A 643 3.86 3.01 32.34
N VAL A 644 4.43 3.48 31.22
CA VAL A 644 5.04 4.80 31.15
C VAL A 644 3.98 5.77 30.64
N ALA A 645 3.59 6.70 31.49
CA ALA A 645 2.51 7.64 31.25
C ALA A 645 3.04 9.07 31.13
N GLY A 646 2.81 9.70 29.98
CA GLY A 646 3.01 11.13 29.76
C GLY A 646 1.71 11.92 29.96
N GLU A 647 1.70 13.16 29.49
CA GLU A 647 0.51 14.02 29.52
C GLU A 647 -0.62 13.38 28.68
N GLU A 648 -1.87 13.56 29.11
CA GLU A 648 -3.05 12.97 28.49
C GLU A 648 -3.03 11.43 28.38
N ALA A 649 -2.47 10.75 29.36
CA ALA A 649 -2.42 9.30 29.44
C ALA A 649 -3.83 8.71 29.65
N GLY A 650 -4.54 8.41 28.56
CA GLY A 650 -5.94 7.99 28.52
C GLY A 650 -6.24 6.62 29.17
N SER A 651 -7.13 5.82 28.54
CA SER A 651 -7.68 4.55 29.07
C SER A 651 -6.64 3.52 29.52
N LYS A 652 -5.41 3.56 29.02
CA LYS A 652 -4.34 2.65 29.43
C LYS A 652 -3.85 2.95 30.84
N LEU A 653 -3.81 4.22 31.25
CA LEU A 653 -3.47 4.61 32.61
C LEU A 653 -4.55 4.13 33.59
N ALA A 654 -5.83 4.35 33.27
CA ALA A 654 -6.94 3.86 34.07
C ALA A 654 -6.90 2.33 34.23
N LYS A 655 -6.62 1.61 33.15
CA LYS A 655 -6.48 0.15 33.16
C LYS A 655 -5.25 -0.33 33.92
N ALA A 656 -4.15 0.42 33.91
CA ALA A 656 -2.97 0.12 34.73
C ALA A 656 -3.30 0.23 36.22
N GLN A 657 -4.01 1.28 36.62
CA GLN A 657 -4.48 1.49 37.99
C GLN A 657 -5.46 0.41 38.43
N GLU A 658 -6.40 0.01 37.57
CA GLU A 658 -7.35 -1.11 37.83
C GLU A 658 -6.61 -2.43 38.04
N LEU A 659 -5.57 -2.71 37.27
CA LEU A 659 -4.80 -3.95 37.34
C LEU A 659 -3.65 -3.90 38.34
N GLY A 660 -3.42 -2.77 39.01
CA GLY A 660 -2.32 -2.58 39.97
C GLY A 660 -0.94 -2.58 39.31
N VAL A 661 -0.84 -2.22 38.02
CA VAL A 661 0.43 -2.15 37.29
C VAL A 661 1.14 -0.83 37.65
N PRO A 662 2.43 -0.87 38.05
CA PRO A 662 3.22 0.31 38.34
C PRO A 662 3.22 1.30 37.17
N VAL A 663 2.98 2.58 37.47
CA VAL A 663 3.00 3.67 36.50
C VAL A 663 4.24 4.52 36.71
N LEU A 664 4.98 4.79 35.62
CA LEU A 664 6.15 5.65 35.58
C LEU A 664 5.82 6.88 34.72
N ASP A 665 6.40 8.01 35.04
CA ASP A 665 6.54 9.14 34.16
C ASP A 665 7.84 9.04 33.33
N GLU A 666 8.16 10.02 32.51
CA GLU A 666 9.40 10.04 31.72
C GLU A 666 10.65 10.01 32.60
N ASP A 667 10.64 10.73 33.70
CA ASP A 667 11.76 10.74 34.64
C ASP A 667 11.93 9.38 35.33
N GLY A 668 10.85 8.71 35.64
CA GLY A 668 10.83 7.34 36.16
C GLY A 668 11.44 6.35 35.15
N LEU A 669 11.08 6.48 33.88
CA LEU A 669 11.69 5.68 32.80
C LEU A 669 13.17 5.97 32.67
N ARG A 670 13.59 7.25 32.65
CA ARG A 670 15.00 7.64 32.55
C ARG A 670 15.82 7.12 33.73
N LYS A 671 15.27 7.14 34.94
CA LYS A 671 15.91 6.56 36.13
C LYS A 671 16.08 5.03 36.05
N LEU A 672 15.14 4.33 35.38
CA LEU A 672 15.28 2.90 35.13
C LEU A 672 16.29 2.59 34.03
N LEU A 673 16.48 3.51 33.09
CA LEU A 673 17.44 3.38 32.00
C LEU A 673 18.89 3.66 32.45
N GLY A 674 19.10 4.37 33.56
CA GLY A 674 20.43 4.69 34.19
C GLY A 674 20.78 6.14 34.01
#